data_fdb612c440c025190b143d1329890c45
#
_entry.id   fdb612c440c025190b143d1329890c45
#
_cell.length_a   1.000
_cell.length_b   1.000
_cell.length_c   1.000
_cell.angle_alpha   90.00
_cell.angle_beta   90.00
_cell.angle_gamma   90.00
#
_symmetry.space_group_name_H-M   'P 1'
#
loop_
_entity.id
_entity.type
_entity.pdbx_description
1 polymer ?
#
loop_
_entity_poly.entity_id
_entity_poly.type
_entity_poly.pdbx_seq_one_letter_code
_entity_poly.pdbx_strand_id
1 'polypeptide(L)'
;MEDNIFDKVHEVDLKKTMEDSYIDYAMSVIASRALPDVRDGLKPVQRRILYSMIELNNGPDKPHRKCARIVGDTMGKYHPHGDSSIYGALVNMAQEWSTRYPLVDGHGNFGSVDGDGAAAMRYTEARLSRISMELTADINKDTVDFTPNFDETEKEPAVLPARFPNLLVNGTSGIAVGMATNIPPHNLREVIAAVVKIIDDQIEESGETSIEDILQIVKGPDFPTGAMILGTRGIEEAYRTGRGKIRVRAVTDIEPMANGKSRIVVTELPYMVNKARLIEKIAELVRDKKIDGITDLSDQSNREGMRICIELRRDVNANVVLNQLYKHTQLQDTFGVIMLALVNNEPKVMNILEMLNYYLRHQEEVVTRRTKYELNKAEERAHILEGLLIALDNIDEVIRIIRNSKNAQAAKEGLIEAFQLTDVQAQAIVDMRLRALTGLEREKLENEYKELMERIGELRAILADRKLLLGVIKEEILVISGKYGDDRRTSIGFDELDLSTEDLIPEQDVVITMTKLGYIKRMTTDTFKSQNRGGKGIKGMQTIEEDYVEELFMTSTHNYIMFFTNTGRVYRMKGYEIPEAGRTARGTAIINLLQLMPDEKITAMIPIREYEDGKYLFMATKKGLVKKTPITDYANVRKTGLAAITLREDDELIEVKITDNEKDIIMVTKYGQCIRFKEQDVRSTGRTSMGVRGMNLSDRDEVIGMQLHTQGDYLLIASEKGMGKRTAIEEFTCQNRGGKGVKCYKITEKTGNVIGVKAVNEDNEIMIINTEGIVIRMECAGISILGRVASGVKLINLDSNTKVASIAKVRETVAEE
;
A
#
# COMPACT_ATOMS: atom_id res chain seq x y z
N MET A 1 -30.94 67.58 14.12
CA MET A 1 -29.99 66.85 13.27
C MET A 1 -30.30 65.41 13.46
N GLU A 2 -31.19 64.92 12.64
CA GLU A 2 -31.53 63.51 12.61
C GLU A 2 -30.38 62.79 11.88
N ASP A 3 -29.58 62.07 12.62
CA ASP A 3 -28.60 61.14 12.03
C ASP A 3 -29.38 60.01 11.40
N ASN A 4 -29.46 59.98 10.07
CA ASN A 4 -29.95 58.88 9.26
C ASN A 4 -29.03 57.67 9.43
N ILE A 5 -29.46 56.76 10.25
CA ILE A 5 -28.73 55.49 10.54
C ILE A 5 -28.78 54.49 9.37
N PHE A 6 -29.41 54.81 8.25
CA PHE A 6 -29.76 53.86 7.18
C PHE A 6 -28.93 53.97 5.90
N ASP A 7 -27.92 54.84 5.79
CA ASP A 7 -27.19 55.05 4.53
C ASP A 7 -25.65 55.04 4.67
N LYS A 8 -25.11 54.02 5.34
CA LYS A 8 -23.68 53.70 5.13
C LYS A 8 -23.58 52.63 4.06
N VAL A 9 -23.37 53.08 2.80
CA VAL A 9 -22.96 52.20 1.71
C VAL A 9 -21.54 51.74 2.03
N HIS A 10 -21.38 50.49 2.32
CA HIS A 10 -20.07 49.86 2.44
C HIS A 10 -19.67 49.27 1.08
N GLU A 11 -18.59 49.77 0.52
CA GLU A 11 -17.99 49.12 -0.64
C GLU A 11 -17.39 47.77 -0.24
N VAL A 12 -17.85 46.69 -0.86
CA VAL A 12 -17.40 45.33 -0.63
C VAL A 12 -16.82 44.78 -1.93
N ASP A 13 -15.60 44.30 -1.87
CA ASP A 13 -15.01 43.59 -2.99
C ASP A 13 -15.75 42.23 -3.17
N LEU A 14 -16.55 42.17 -4.23
CA LEU A 14 -17.35 40.98 -4.55
C LEU A 14 -16.47 39.73 -4.68
N LYS A 15 -15.33 39.84 -5.33
CA LYS A 15 -14.42 38.72 -5.53
C LYS A 15 -13.91 38.17 -4.21
N LYS A 16 -13.38 39.05 -3.36
CA LYS A 16 -12.88 38.65 -2.03
C LYS A 16 -13.97 38.06 -1.15
N THR A 17 -15.16 38.67 -1.13
CA THR A 17 -16.31 38.19 -0.34
C THR A 17 -16.76 36.82 -0.84
N MET A 18 -16.77 36.59 -2.15
CA MET A 18 -17.09 35.28 -2.72
C MET A 18 -16.03 34.23 -2.38
N GLU A 19 -14.75 34.58 -2.48
CA GLU A 19 -13.63 33.69 -2.13
C GLU A 19 -13.69 33.28 -0.64
N ASP A 20 -13.82 34.24 0.25
CA ASP A 20 -13.91 34.01 1.70
C ASP A 20 -15.15 33.17 2.06
N SER A 21 -16.31 33.48 1.52
CA SER A 21 -17.56 32.75 1.76
C SER A 21 -17.49 31.33 1.20
N TYR A 22 -16.83 31.13 0.05
CA TYR A 22 -16.66 29.81 -0.55
C TYR A 22 -15.69 28.96 0.27
N ILE A 23 -14.61 29.53 0.78
CA ILE A 23 -13.66 28.84 1.66
C ILE A 23 -14.35 28.42 2.95
N ASP A 24 -15.11 29.31 3.59
CA ASP A 24 -15.85 28.99 4.81
C ASP A 24 -16.87 27.88 4.59
N TYR A 25 -17.61 27.92 3.48
CA TYR A 25 -18.53 26.87 3.10
C TYR A 25 -17.80 25.53 2.85
N ALA A 26 -16.68 25.55 2.10
CA ALA A 26 -15.88 24.38 1.83
C ALA A 26 -15.34 23.75 3.12
N MET A 27 -14.82 24.57 4.03
CA MET A 27 -14.33 24.10 5.34
C MET A 27 -15.44 23.47 6.17
N SER A 28 -16.62 24.06 6.18
CA SER A 28 -17.78 23.52 6.88
C SER A 28 -18.21 22.17 6.30
N VAL A 29 -18.27 22.04 4.97
CA VAL A 29 -18.66 20.78 4.32
C VAL A 29 -17.63 19.68 4.56
N ILE A 30 -16.34 20.01 4.53
CA ILE A 30 -15.26 19.05 4.76
C ILE A 30 -15.25 18.58 6.22
N ALA A 31 -15.19 19.51 7.16
CA ALA A 31 -14.98 19.19 8.58
C ALA A 31 -16.24 18.70 9.31
N SER A 32 -17.44 19.12 8.89
CA SER A 32 -18.66 18.90 9.68
C SER A 32 -19.86 18.34 8.92
N ARG A 33 -19.69 17.84 7.71
CA ARG A 33 -20.83 17.32 6.94
C ARG A 33 -20.56 16.03 6.15
N ALA A 34 -19.60 16.06 5.21
CA ALA A 34 -19.49 15.03 4.18
C ALA A 34 -18.53 13.90 4.52
N LEU A 35 -17.51 14.16 5.34
CA LEU A 35 -16.44 13.22 5.63
C LEU A 35 -16.62 12.56 7.00
N PRO A 36 -16.25 11.27 7.13
CA PRO A 36 -16.26 10.55 8.40
C PRO A 36 -15.01 10.87 9.23
N ASP A 37 -15.12 10.76 10.55
CA ASP A 37 -13.95 10.70 11.44
C ASP A 37 -13.29 9.31 11.36
N VAL A 38 -11.96 9.27 11.31
CA VAL A 38 -11.21 8.01 11.20
C VAL A 38 -11.42 7.09 12.40
N ARG A 39 -11.72 7.64 13.57
CA ARG A 39 -11.83 6.91 14.84
C ARG A 39 -13.11 6.09 14.95
N ASP A 40 -14.25 6.68 14.62
CA ASP A 40 -15.57 6.01 14.73
C ASP A 40 -16.24 5.73 13.37
N GLY A 41 -15.69 6.24 12.27
CA GLY A 41 -16.21 6.02 10.93
C GLY A 41 -17.55 6.68 10.65
N LEU A 42 -17.96 7.64 11.44
CA LEU A 42 -19.26 8.30 11.34
C LEU A 42 -19.15 9.72 10.83
N LYS A 43 -20.14 10.11 10.02
CA LYS A 43 -20.40 11.51 9.70
C LYS A 43 -21.12 12.16 10.88
N PRO A 44 -21.04 13.49 11.04
CA PRO A 44 -21.69 14.17 12.16
C PRO A 44 -23.19 13.85 12.30
N VAL A 45 -23.94 13.80 11.20
CA VAL A 45 -25.37 13.46 11.24
C VAL A 45 -25.62 12.05 11.79
N GLN A 46 -24.84 11.09 11.40
CA GLN A 46 -24.95 9.70 11.86
C GLN A 46 -24.65 9.59 13.36
N ARG A 47 -23.59 10.24 13.81
CA ARG A 47 -23.20 10.26 15.22
C ARG A 47 -24.27 10.91 16.09
N ARG A 48 -24.85 12.00 15.64
CA ARG A 48 -25.92 12.72 16.32
C ARG A 48 -27.21 11.89 16.42
N ILE A 49 -27.57 11.17 15.36
CA ILE A 49 -28.72 10.26 15.38
C ILE A 49 -28.52 9.15 16.41
N LEU A 50 -27.36 8.47 16.37
CA LEU A 50 -27.08 7.38 17.32
C LEU A 50 -27.07 7.87 18.77
N TYR A 51 -26.48 9.04 19.01
CA TYR A 51 -26.45 9.65 20.33
C TYR A 51 -27.86 10.03 20.82
N SER A 52 -28.70 10.65 19.97
CA SER A 52 -30.10 10.91 20.29
C SER A 52 -30.87 9.65 20.67
N MET A 53 -30.66 8.57 19.93
CA MET A 53 -31.31 7.29 20.21
C MET A 53 -30.90 6.69 21.56
N ILE A 54 -29.65 6.91 21.96
CA ILE A 54 -29.16 6.52 23.30
C ILE A 54 -29.85 7.34 24.38
N GLU A 55 -29.90 8.65 24.24
CA GLU A 55 -30.56 9.53 25.20
C GLU A 55 -32.05 9.23 25.33
N LEU A 56 -32.70 8.85 24.22
CA LEU A 56 -34.09 8.39 24.23
C LEU A 56 -34.27 7.00 24.88
N ASN A 57 -33.21 6.38 25.33
CA ASN A 57 -33.20 4.98 25.82
C ASN A 57 -33.86 4.02 24.81
N ASN A 58 -33.49 4.18 23.53
CA ASN A 58 -34.05 3.44 22.42
C ASN A 58 -33.12 2.26 21.99
N GLY A 59 -32.76 1.44 22.96
CA GLY A 59 -31.87 0.31 22.77
C GLY A 59 -32.57 -0.90 22.12
N PRO A 60 -31.79 -1.96 21.78
CA PRO A 60 -32.29 -3.15 21.09
C PRO A 60 -33.30 -3.98 21.91
N ASP A 61 -33.29 -3.82 23.23
CA ASP A 61 -34.23 -4.50 24.14
C ASP A 61 -35.48 -3.69 24.44
N LYS A 62 -35.63 -2.52 23.83
CA LYS A 62 -36.75 -1.63 23.98
C LYS A 62 -37.67 -1.68 22.76
N PRO A 63 -38.95 -1.28 22.92
CA PRO A 63 -39.84 -1.13 21.77
C PRO A 63 -39.28 -0.13 20.75
N HIS A 64 -39.57 -0.37 19.47
CA HIS A 64 -39.29 0.60 18.43
C HIS A 64 -40.01 1.92 18.65
N ARG A 65 -39.35 3.04 18.33
CA ARG A 65 -39.96 4.37 18.38
C ARG A 65 -40.22 4.88 16.96
N LYS A 66 -41.23 5.73 16.81
CA LYS A 66 -41.49 6.41 15.54
C LYS A 66 -40.24 7.16 15.05
N CYS A 67 -39.87 6.98 13.79
CA CYS A 67 -38.74 7.69 13.20
C CYS A 67 -38.90 9.21 13.30
N ALA A 68 -40.13 9.73 13.21
CA ALA A 68 -40.43 11.14 13.41
C ALA A 68 -39.97 11.65 14.80
N ARG A 69 -40.06 10.84 15.85
CA ARG A 69 -39.60 11.20 17.19
C ARG A 69 -38.07 11.28 17.22
N ILE A 70 -37.38 10.31 16.65
CA ILE A 70 -35.92 10.28 16.60
C ILE A 70 -35.37 11.45 15.79
N VAL A 71 -35.93 11.69 14.60
CA VAL A 71 -35.55 12.81 13.73
C VAL A 71 -35.81 14.16 14.40
N GLY A 72 -36.96 14.33 15.04
CA GLY A 72 -37.32 15.57 15.73
C GLY A 72 -36.38 15.86 16.89
N ASP A 73 -36.03 14.89 17.69
CA ASP A 73 -35.11 15.03 18.82
C ASP A 73 -33.69 15.36 18.35
N THR A 74 -33.21 14.66 17.30
CA THR A 74 -31.91 14.94 16.69
C THR A 74 -31.82 16.34 16.10
N MET A 75 -32.86 16.77 15.38
CA MET A 75 -32.92 18.06 14.73
C MET A 75 -33.00 19.18 15.77
N GLY A 76 -33.80 18.99 16.79
CA GLY A 76 -34.01 20.02 17.82
C GLY A 76 -32.83 20.23 18.74
N LYS A 77 -32.05 19.18 19.02
CA LYS A 77 -30.95 19.24 19.98
C LYS A 77 -29.58 19.36 19.35
N TYR A 78 -29.31 18.67 18.22
CA TYR A 78 -27.94 18.49 17.76
C TYR A 78 -27.69 18.85 16.30
N HIS A 79 -28.65 18.65 15.41
CA HIS A 79 -28.42 18.78 13.96
C HIS A 79 -29.38 19.80 13.32
N PRO A 80 -28.98 21.07 13.21
CA PRO A 80 -29.85 22.15 12.74
C PRO A 80 -29.99 22.17 11.22
N HIS A 81 -30.46 21.10 10.64
CA HIS A 81 -30.63 20.91 9.19
C HIS A 81 -31.99 20.28 8.90
N GLY A 82 -32.37 20.17 7.62
CA GLY A 82 -33.64 19.61 7.19
C GLY A 82 -33.91 18.20 7.69
N ASP A 83 -35.14 17.94 8.11
CA ASP A 83 -35.63 16.64 8.61
C ASP A 83 -35.44 15.50 7.59
N SER A 84 -35.59 15.79 6.29
CA SER A 84 -35.39 14.82 5.21
C SER A 84 -33.96 14.30 5.14
N SER A 85 -32.95 15.13 5.41
CA SER A 85 -31.56 14.72 5.43
C SER A 85 -31.25 13.80 6.61
N ILE A 86 -31.81 14.12 7.78
CA ILE A 86 -31.65 13.32 9.00
C ILE A 86 -32.35 11.97 8.82
N TYR A 87 -33.58 11.98 8.32
CA TYR A 87 -34.34 10.77 8.07
C TYR A 87 -33.67 9.87 7.01
N GLY A 88 -33.15 10.47 5.93
CA GLY A 88 -32.38 9.74 4.92
C GLY A 88 -31.14 9.04 5.48
N ALA A 89 -30.42 9.69 6.37
CA ALA A 89 -29.28 9.08 7.07
C ALA A 89 -29.71 7.94 8.00
N LEU A 90 -30.80 8.12 8.74
CA LEU A 90 -31.38 7.09 9.60
C LEU A 90 -31.80 5.85 8.80
N VAL A 91 -32.48 6.05 7.68
CA VAL A 91 -32.94 5.00 6.78
C VAL A 91 -31.73 4.23 6.19
N ASN A 92 -30.71 4.94 5.75
CA ASN A 92 -29.50 4.30 5.19
C ASN A 92 -28.81 3.38 6.19
N MET A 93 -28.74 3.78 7.46
CA MET A 93 -28.16 2.94 8.53
C MET A 93 -29.00 1.69 8.87
N ALA A 94 -30.26 1.65 8.48
CA ALA A 94 -31.17 0.53 8.71
C ALA A 94 -31.28 -0.42 7.51
N GLN A 95 -30.86 -0.01 6.34
CA GLN A 95 -30.96 -0.80 5.11
C GLN A 95 -29.89 -1.87 5.02
N GLU A 96 -30.28 -3.14 4.94
CA GLU A 96 -29.37 -4.30 4.87
C GLU A 96 -28.55 -4.38 3.57
N TRP A 97 -29.01 -3.75 2.49
CA TRP A 97 -28.29 -3.67 1.21
C TRP A 97 -27.39 -2.43 1.08
N SER A 98 -27.49 -1.47 2.01
CA SER A 98 -26.69 -0.24 2.03
C SER A 98 -25.57 -0.31 3.07
N THR A 99 -25.81 -0.94 4.20
CA THR A 99 -24.90 -1.02 5.35
C THR A 99 -24.60 -2.48 5.65
N ARG A 100 -23.32 -2.85 5.67
CA ARG A 100 -22.87 -4.24 5.87
C ARG A 100 -23.26 -4.81 7.23
N TYR A 101 -23.15 -3.99 8.27
CA TYR A 101 -23.62 -4.27 9.63
C TYR A 101 -24.52 -3.11 10.07
N PRO A 102 -25.85 -3.22 9.85
CA PRO A 102 -26.77 -2.13 10.13
C PRO A 102 -26.69 -1.65 11.58
N LEU A 103 -26.63 -0.33 11.75
CA LEU A 103 -26.54 0.32 13.06
C LEU A 103 -27.91 0.62 13.66
N VAL A 104 -28.95 0.59 12.84
CA VAL A 104 -30.34 0.84 13.20
C VAL A 104 -31.19 -0.38 12.84
N ASP A 105 -32.04 -0.78 13.75
CA ASP A 105 -33.06 -1.82 13.55
C ASP A 105 -34.39 -1.15 13.19
N GLY A 106 -34.73 -1.21 11.90
CA GLY A 106 -35.93 -0.59 11.34
C GLY A 106 -37.14 -1.51 11.32
N HIS A 107 -38.32 -0.95 11.54
CA HIS A 107 -39.60 -1.62 11.44
C HIS A 107 -40.56 -0.84 10.53
N GLY A 108 -41.04 -1.47 9.49
CA GLY A 108 -41.87 -0.85 8.44
C GLY A 108 -41.17 -0.84 7.08
N ASN A 109 -41.63 0.08 6.21
CA ASN A 109 -41.07 0.21 4.87
C ASN A 109 -39.89 1.19 4.86
N PHE A 110 -38.68 0.64 4.74
CA PHE A 110 -37.41 1.38 4.63
C PHE A 110 -36.87 1.45 3.19
N GLY A 111 -37.71 1.22 2.21
CA GLY A 111 -37.30 1.21 0.81
C GLY A 111 -36.98 -0.18 0.27
N SER A 112 -36.43 -0.23 -0.93
CA SER A 112 -36.03 -1.48 -1.57
C SER A 112 -34.78 -1.31 -2.44
N VAL A 113 -34.20 -2.42 -2.90
CA VAL A 113 -33.07 -2.44 -3.85
C VAL A 113 -33.47 -1.84 -5.21
N ASP A 114 -34.76 -1.73 -5.50
CA ASP A 114 -35.30 -1.07 -6.69
C ASP A 114 -35.20 0.47 -6.65
N GLY A 115 -34.76 1.00 -5.53
CA GLY A 115 -34.65 2.45 -5.34
C GLY A 115 -35.91 3.12 -4.85
N ASP A 116 -36.92 2.33 -4.44
CA ASP A 116 -38.10 2.85 -3.75
C ASP A 116 -37.67 3.58 -2.46
N GLY A 117 -38.23 4.75 -2.25
CA GLY A 117 -37.99 5.51 -1.02
C GLY A 117 -38.64 4.84 0.18
N ALA A 118 -38.14 5.14 1.36
CA ALA A 118 -38.77 4.76 2.61
C ALA A 118 -40.16 5.46 2.76
N ALA A 119 -41.04 4.82 3.46
CA ALA A 119 -42.30 5.47 3.85
C ALA A 119 -42.02 6.72 4.70
N ALA A 120 -42.98 7.65 4.77
CA ALA A 120 -42.85 8.84 5.58
C ALA A 120 -42.55 8.50 7.04
N MET A 121 -41.69 9.28 7.69
CA MET A 121 -41.16 9.05 9.06
C MET A 121 -42.27 8.89 10.14
N ARG A 122 -43.46 9.32 9.88
CA ARG A 122 -44.61 9.10 10.77
C ARG A 122 -45.11 7.67 10.79
N TYR A 123 -44.81 6.88 9.77
CA TYR A 123 -45.20 5.48 9.64
C TYR A 123 -44.13 4.47 10.07
N THR A 124 -42.85 4.81 9.83
CA THR A 124 -41.74 3.93 10.14
C THR A 124 -41.31 4.06 11.60
N GLU A 125 -40.74 2.97 12.11
CA GLU A 125 -40.22 2.89 13.48
C GLU A 125 -38.80 2.35 13.48
N ALA A 126 -38.00 2.76 14.45
CA ALA A 126 -36.62 2.36 14.57
C ALA A 126 -36.17 2.23 16.04
N ARG A 127 -35.12 1.46 16.23
CA ARG A 127 -34.33 1.36 17.47
C ARG A 127 -32.88 1.07 17.13
N LEU A 128 -31.98 1.22 18.10
CA LEU A 128 -30.58 0.83 17.93
C LEU A 128 -30.46 -0.68 17.71
N SER A 129 -29.61 -1.07 16.78
CA SER A 129 -29.24 -2.47 16.62
C SER A 129 -28.32 -2.93 17.76
N ARG A 130 -28.17 -4.23 17.93
CA ARG A 130 -27.28 -4.76 18.98
C ARG A 130 -25.82 -4.36 18.78
N ILE A 131 -25.32 -4.35 17.54
CA ILE A 131 -23.94 -3.97 17.25
C ILE A 131 -23.67 -2.47 17.48
N SER A 132 -24.68 -1.61 17.29
CA SER A 132 -24.53 -0.16 17.54
C SER A 132 -24.32 0.18 19.02
N MET A 133 -24.74 -0.71 19.92
CA MET A 133 -24.42 -0.57 21.35
C MET A 133 -22.92 -0.67 21.63
N GLU A 134 -22.18 -1.37 20.80
CA GLU A 134 -20.71 -1.42 20.90
C GLU A 134 -20.03 -0.13 20.46
N LEU A 135 -20.66 0.67 19.56
CA LEU A 135 -20.14 2.00 19.18
C LEU A 135 -20.24 3.00 20.33
N THR A 136 -21.21 2.84 21.16
CA THR A 136 -21.58 3.80 22.21
C THR A 136 -21.30 3.28 23.63
N ALA A 137 -20.72 2.08 23.72
CA ALA A 137 -20.38 1.47 24.99
C ALA A 137 -19.45 2.37 25.82
N ASP A 138 -19.74 2.46 27.09
CA ASP A 138 -18.97 3.26 28.06
C ASP A 138 -18.89 4.77 27.79
N ILE A 139 -19.79 5.34 26.98
CA ILE A 139 -19.82 6.77 26.67
C ILE A 139 -19.99 7.63 27.94
N ASN A 140 -20.64 7.09 28.98
CA ASN A 140 -20.86 7.76 30.27
C ASN A 140 -19.67 7.68 31.23
N LYS A 141 -18.57 7.05 30.85
CA LYS A 141 -17.36 6.85 31.66
C LYS A 141 -16.23 7.79 31.28
N ASP A 142 -16.53 8.98 30.79
CA ASP A 142 -15.56 9.99 30.37
C ASP A 142 -14.55 9.47 29.31
N THR A 143 -15.01 8.59 28.43
CA THR A 143 -14.16 7.95 27.41
C THR A 143 -13.88 8.82 26.21
N VAL A 144 -14.74 9.78 25.91
CA VAL A 144 -14.64 10.69 24.76
C VAL A 144 -14.97 12.12 25.18
N ASP A 145 -14.51 13.09 24.38
CA ASP A 145 -14.79 14.50 24.60
C ASP A 145 -16.20 14.87 24.14
N PHE A 146 -16.81 15.77 24.89
CA PHE A 146 -18.10 16.37 24.57
C PHE A 146 -17.91 17.85 24.22
N THR A 147 -18.58 18.29 23.18
CA THR A 147 -18.59 19.67 22.73
C THR A 147 -20.00 20.26 22.88
N PRO A 148 -20.14 21.57 23.07
CA PRO A 148 -21.45 22.21 23.01
C PRO A 148 -22.11 21.99 21.65
N ASN A 149 -23.45 21.88 21.64
CA ASN A 149 -24.23 21.87 20.41
C ASN A 149 -24.30 23.29 19.80
N PHE A 150 -25.09 23.47 18.73
CA PHE A 150 -25.17 24.71 17.95
C PHE A 150 -25.70 25.92 18.73
N ASP A 151 -26.49 25.71 19.78
CA ASP A 151 -27.08 26.79 20.64
C ASP A 151 -26.53 26.77 22.07
N GLU A 152 -25.54 25.96 22.35
CA GLU A 152 -24.86 25.77 23.64
C GLU A 152 -25.77 25.31 24.80
N THR A 153 -26.98 24.82 24.49
CA THR A 153 -27.91 24.31 25.51
C THR A 153 -27.66 22.87 25.88
N GLU A 154 -27.11 22.08 24.96
CA GLU A 154 -26.80 20.65 25.13
C GLU A 154 -25.34 20.35 24.82
N LYS A 155 -24.89 19.16 25.17
CA LYS A 155 -23.57 18.66 24.82
C LYS A 155 -23.67 17.43 23.92
N GLU A 156 -22.85 17.36 22.91
CA GLU A 156 -22.78 16.22 22.01
C GLU A 156 -21.38 15.62 22.01
N PRO A 157 -21.23 14.29 21.78
CA PRO A 157 -19.91 13.67 21.70
C PRO A 157 -19.19 14.10 20.43
N ALA A 158 -17.92 14.48 20.55
CA ALA A 158 -17.08 14.80 19.40
C ALA A 158 -16.79 13.55 18.56
N VAL A 159 -16.73 12.39 19.20
CA VAL A 159 -16.51 11.07 18.61
C VAL A 159 -17.16 10.02 19.50
N LEU A 160 -17.54 8.88 18.96
CA LEU A 160 -18.04 7.76 19.77
C LEU A 160 -16.88 6.84 20.21
N PRO A 161 -17.02 6.11 21.32
CA PRO A 161 -16.00 5.15 21.78
C PRO A 161 -15.62 4.08 20.76
N ALA A 162 -16.57 3.60 19.96
CA ALA A 162 -16.40 2.72 18.82
C ALA A 162 -15.52 1.47 19.11
N ARG A 163 -16.07 0.50 19.86
CA ARG A 163 -15.35 -0.73 20.20
C ARG A 163 -14.97 -1.65 19.03
N PHE A 164 -15.47 -1.38 17.85
CA PHE A 164 -15.07 -2.06 16.62
C PHE A 164 -14.73 -1.02 15.52
N PRO A 165 -13.88 -1.37 14.56
CA PRO A 165 -13.40 -0.44 13.53
C PRO A 165 -14.48 -0.14 12.47
N ASN A 166 -15.49 0.64 12.83
CA ASN A 166 -16.68 0.89 12.03
C ASN A 166 -16.37 1.52 10.66
N LEU A 167 -15.35 2.36 10.55
CA LEU A 167 -15.00 2.99 9.27
C LEU A 167 -14.73 1.97 8.16
N LEU A 168 -13.92 0.95 8.44
CA LEU A 168 -13.62 -0.11 7.49
C LEU A 168 -14.74 -1.15 7.41
N VAL A 169 -15.39 -1.45 8.51
CA VAL A 169 -16.42 -2.49 8.58
C VAL A 169 -17.67 -2.11 7.78
N ASN A 170 -18.19 -0.91 7.97
CA ASN A 170 -19.37 -0.42 7.25
C ASN A 170 -19.03 0.43 6.02
N GLY A 171 -17.82 0.96 5.95
CA GLY A 171 -17.45 1.89 4.90
C GLY A 171 -18.25 3.18 4.95
N THR A 172 -18.01 4.03 3.97
CA THR A 172 -18.77 5.28 3.80
C THR A 172 -18.53 5.85 2.40
N SER A 173 -19.47 6.64 1.93
CA SER A 173 -19.30 7.47 0.73
C SER A 173 -19.72 8.90 1.01
N GLY A 174 -19.03 9.88 0.45
CA GLY A 174 -19.35 11.28 0.63
C GLY A 174 -18.64 12.19 -0.35
N ILE A 175 -19.31 13.25 -0.75
CA ILE A 175 -18.78 14.24 -1.68
C ILE A 175 -18.65 15.56 -0.90
N ALA A 176 -17.44 16.04 -0.74
CA ALA A 176 -17.12 17.33 -0.17
C ALA A 176 -16.71 18.32 -1.27
N VAL A 177 -16.29 19.51 -0.88
CA VAL A 177 -15.78 20.49 -1.83
C VAL A 177 -14.33 20.17 -2.17
N GLY A 178 -14.05 19.92 -3.46
CA GLY A 178 -12.71 19.59 -3.97
C GLY A 178 -12.20 18.20 -3.64
N MET A 179 -12.96 17.38 -2.92
CA MET A 179 -12.58 16.02 -2.55
C MET A 179 -13.80 15.11 -2.33
N ALA A 180 -13.59 13.82 -2.39
CA ALA A 180 -14.60 12.82 -2.09
C ALA A 180 -13.98 11.65 -1.33
N THR A 181 -14.83 10.97 -0.55
CA THR A 181 -14.50 9.70 0.08
C THR A 181 -15.39 8.60 -0.45
N ASN A 182 -14.82 7.41 -0.60
CA ASN A 182 -15.56 6.21 -0.99
C ASN A 182 -14.84 4.98 -0.44
N ILE A 183 -15.11 4.67 0.80
CA ILE A 183 -14.48 3.56 1.54
C ILE A 183 -15.43 2.37 1.47
N PRO A 184 -15.01 1.23 0.91
CA PRO A 184 -15.85 0.05 0.83
C PRO A 184 -16.03 -0.61 2.20
N PRO A 185 -17.17 -1.30 2.45
CA PRO A 185 -17.35 -2.11 3.64
C PRO A 185 -16.48 -3.37 3.62
N HIS A 186 -16.19 -3.93 4.80
CA HIS A 186 -15.35 -5.11 4.99
C HIS A 186 -15.98 -6.10 5.96
N ASN A 187 -15.51 -7.34 5.94
CA ASN A 187 -15.91 -8.35 6.90
C ASN A 187 -15.38 -8.05 8.30
N LEU A 188 -16.22 -8.10 9.30
CA LEU A 188 -15.88 -7.75 10.68
C LEU A 188 -14.77 -8.64 11.25
N ARG A 189 -14.82 -9.94 11.00
CA ARG A 189 -13.81 -10.89 11.48
C ARG A 189 -12.44 -10.61 10.86
N GLU A 190 -12.37 -10.29 9.58
CA GLU A 190 -11.12 -9.98 8.90
C GLU A 190 -10.49 -8.68 9.42
N VAL A 191 -11.27 -7.63 9.58
CA VAL A 191 -10.76 -6.34 10.07
C VAL A 191 -10.32 -6.45 11.53
N ILE A 192 -11.08 -7.15 12.37
CA ILE A 192 -10.69 -7.39 13.76
C ILE A 192 -9.42 -8.24 13.83
N ALA A 193 -9.29 -9.26 13.00
CA ALA A 193 -8.06 -10.06 12.93
C ALA A 193 -6.84 -9.21 12.54
N ALA A 194 -7.01 -8.23 11.66
CA ALA A 194 -5.95 -7.29 11.32
C ALA A 194 -5.56 -6.38 12.50
N VAL A 195 -6.54 -5.88 13.25
CA VAL A 195 -6.27 -5.10 14.48
C VAL A 195 -5.55 -5.95 15.51
N VAL A 196 -5.97 -7.20 15.70
CA VAL A 196 -5.33 -8.14 16.64
C VAL A 196 -3.87 -8.41 16.22
N LYS A 197 -3.59 -8.57 14.94
CA LYS A 197 -2.22 -8.74 14.44
C LYS A 197 -1.34 -7.54 14.80
N ILE A 198 -1.84 -6.33 14.63
CA ILE A 198 -1.11 -5.11 15.01
C ILE A 198 -0.86 -5.07 16.53
N ILE A 199 -1.85 -5.44 17.33
CA ILE A 199 -1.71 -5.51 18.79
C ILE A 199 -0.65 -6.54 19.18
N ASP A 200 -0.68 -7.74 18.59
CA ASP A 200 0.27 -8.80 18.89
C ASP A 200 1.70 -8.40 18.55
N ASP A 201 1.93 -7.80 17.41
CA ASP A 201 3.26 -7.30 17.01
C ASP A 201 3.78 -6.23 17.98
N GLN A 202 2.91 -5.37 18.50
CA GLN A 202 3.29 -4.36 19.50
C GLN A 202 3.54 -4.96 20.91
N ILE A 203 2.82 -6.00 21.30
CA ILE A 203 3.03 -6.70 22.58
C ILE A 203 4.32 -7.50 22.56
N GLU A 204 4.57 -8.22 21.47
CA GLU A 204 5.73 -9.11 21.31
C GLU A 204 7.02 -8.34 20.94
N GLU A 205 6.90 -7.04 20.60
CA GLU A 205 8.01 -6.21 20.10
C GLU A 205 8.72 -6.84 18.89
N SER A 206 7.95 -7.57 18.08
CA SER A 206 8.42 -8.31 16.90
C SER A 206 8.73 -7.42 15.69
N GLY A 207 8.57 -6.12 15.82
CA GLY A 207 8.74 -5.11 14.77
C GLY A 207 7.44 -4.39 14.42
N GLU A 208 7.49 -3.55 13.40
CA GLU A 208 6.29 -2.88 12.89
C GLU A 208 5.52 -3.83 11.96
N THR A 209 4.20 -3.88 12.12
CA THR A 209 3.32 -4.63 11.21
C THR A 209 3.44 -4.05 9.80
N SER A 210 3.70 -4.92 8.82
CA SER A 210 3.77 -4.52 7.42
C SER A 210 2.38 -4.47 6.76
N ILE A 211 2.29 -3.75 5.65
CA ILE A 211 1.06 -3.73 4.88
C ILE A 211 0.78 -5.09 4.22
N GLU A 212 1.82 -5.87 3.93
CA GLU A 212 1.75 -7.23 3.41
C GLU A 212 1.03 -8.17 4.39
N ASP A 213 1.31 -8.06 5.68
CA ASP A 213 0.64 -8.86 6.71
C ASP A 213 -0.86 -8.56 6.74
N ILE A 214 -1.24 -7.29 6.60
CA ILE A 214 -2.64 -6.88 6.55
C ILE A 214 -3.33 -7.40 5.28
N LEU A 215 -2.68 -7.36 4.13
CA LEU A 215 -3.21 -7.89 2.87
C LEU A 215 -3.47 -9.40 2.92
N GLN A 216 -2.70 -10.13 3.71
CA GLN A 216 -2.94 -11.57 3.92
C GLN A 216 -4.17 -11.84 4.80
N ILE A 217 -4.53 -10.94 5.69
CA ILE A 217 -5.64 -11.09 6.64
C ILE A 217 -6.94 -10.53 6.05
N VAL A 218 -6.91 -9.27 5.59
CA VAL A 218 -8.05 -8.60 4.96
C VAL A 218 -8.02 -8.87 3.46
N LYS A 219 -8.79 -9.85 3.03
CA LYS A 219 -8.76 -10.31 1.62
C LYS A 219 -9.29 -9.29 0.63
N GLY A 220 -10.20 -8.44 1.05
CA GLY A 220 -10.81 -7.41 0.21
C GLY A 220 -12.11 -6.88 0.81
N PRO A 221 -12.77 -5.95 0.14
CA PRO A 221 -14.11 -5.51 0.52
C PRO A 221 -15.11 -6.65 0.63
N ASP A 222 -16.09 -6.48 1.49
CA ASP A 222 -17.20 -7.41 1.71
C ASP A 222 -18.52 -6.63 1.63
N PHE A 223 -19.10 -6.59 0.46
CA PHE A 223 -20.30 -5.81 0.21
C PHE A 223 -21.56 -6.46 0.78
N PRO A 224 -22.52 -5.70 1.31
CA PRO A 224 -23.77 -6.23 1.85
C PRO A 224 -24.60 -6.97 0.80
N THR A 225 -24.46 -6.60 -0.47
CA THR A 225 -25.15 -7.21 -1.61
C THR A 225 -24.48 -8.45 -2.17
N GLY A 226 -23.34 -8.88 -1.59
CA GLY A 226 -22.56 -10.00 -2.09
C GLY A 226 -21.79 -9.66 -3.36
N ALA A 227 -22.11 -10.31 -4.44
CA ALA A 227 -21.43 -10.22 -5.73
C ALA A 227 -20.00 -10.77 -5.73
N MET A 228 -19.27 -10.61 -6.82
CA MET A 228 -17.92 -11.12 -6.99
C MET A 228 -16.96 -9.99 -7.35
N ILE A 229 -15.86 -9.89 -6.63
CA ILE A 229 -14.74 -9.01 -7.00
C ILE A 229 -13.85 -9.75 -8.00
N LEU A 230 -13.48 -9.08 -9.09
CA LEU A 230 -12.60 -9.61 -10.11
C LEU A 230 -11.14 -9.21 -9.84
N GLY A 231 -10.34 -10.21 -9.48
CA GLY A 231 -8.91 -10.05 -9.22
C GLY A 231 -8.57 -9.35 -7.91
N THR A 232 -7.29 -9.36 -7.56
CA THR A 232 -6.77 -8.77 -6.31
C THR A 232 -6.02 -7.46 -6.51
N ARG A 233 -5.58 -7.18 -7.75
CA ARG A 233 -4.74 -6.02 -8.06
C ARG A 233 -5.35 -4.69 -7.64
N GLY A 234 -6.64 -4.49 -7.91
CA GLY A 234 -7.34 -3.27 -7.51
C GLY A 234 -7.47 -3.12 -6.00
N ILE A 235 -7.60 -4.25 -5.28
CA ILE A 235 -7.63 -4.30 -3.82
C ILE A 235 -6.26 -3.90 -3.26
N GLU A 236 -5.19 -4.50 -3.76
CA GLU A 236 -3.82 -4.21 -3.31
C GLU A 236 -3.45 -2.75 -3.56
N GLU A 237 -3.76 -2.20 -4.73
CA GLU A 237 -3.54 -0.79 -5.05
C GLU A 237 -4.27 0.12 -4.07
N ALA A 238 -5.56 -0.16 -3.81
CA ALA A 238 -6.37 0.62 -2.87
C ALA A 238 -5.82 0.56 -1.45
N TYR A 239 -5.40 -0.60 -0.98
CA TYR A 239 -4.91 -0.77 0.40
C TYR A 239 -3.51 -0.19 0.61
N ARG A 240 -2.67 -0.16 -0.42
CA ARG A 240 -1.33 0.44 -0.36
C ARG A 240 -1.33 1.96 -0.48
N THR A 241 -2.16 2.48 -1.37
CA THR A 241 -2.13 3.90 -1.75
C THR A 241 -3.31 4.72 -1.21
N GLY A 242 -4.34 4.07 -0.70
CA GLY A 242 -5.61 4.70 -0.35
C GLY A 242 -6.51 5.01 -1.55
N ARG A 243 -6.11 4.65 -2.77
CA ARG A 243 -6.89 4.80 -4.00
C ARG A 243 -6.75 3.58 -4.89
N GLY A 244 -7.86 3.13 -5.47
CA GLY A 244 -7.84 1.98 -6.37
C GLY A 244 -9.17 1.80 -7.07
N LYS A 245 -9.18 0.91 -8.06
CA LYS A 245 -10.38 0.56 -8.82
C LYS A 245 -10.63 -0.93 -8.67
N ILE A 246 -11.75 -1.27 -8.04
CA ILE A 246 -12.16 -2.65 -7.80
C ILE A 246 -13.31 -2.96 -8.74
N ARG A 247 -13.15 -3.96 -9.60
CA ARG A 247 -14.23 -4.42 -10.48
C ARG A 247 -15.10 -5.43 -9.74
N VAL A 248 -16.38 -5.18 -9.75
CA VAL A 248 -17.39 -6.01 -9.10
C VAL A 248 -18.35 -6.52 -10.16
N ARG A 249 -18.60 -7.81 -10.15
CA ARG A 249 -19.50 -8.51 -11.11
C ARG A 249 -20.65 -9.16 -10.38
N ALA A 250 -21.82 -9.07 -10.95
CA ALA A 250 -23.01 -9.79 -10.48
C ALA A 250 -22.78 -11.31 -10.44
N VAL A 251 -23.42 -11.99 -9.52
CA VAL A 251 -23.47 -13.45 -9.51
C VAL A 251 -24.58 -13.90 -10.46
N THR A 252 -24.18 -14.66 -11.46
CA THR A 252 -25.08 -15.13 -12.53
C THR A 252 -24.93 -16.62 -12.74
N ASP A 253 -26.04 -17.26 -13.13
CA ASP A 253 -26.07 -18.66 -13.53
C ASP A 253 -26.81 -18.80 -14.85
N ILE A 254 -26.47 -19.83 -15.62
CA ILE A 254 -27.14 -20.16 -16.89
C ILE A 254 -27.95 -21.43 -16.69
N GLU A 255 -29.27 -21.28 -16.65
CA GLU A 255 -30.18 -22.38 -16.46
C GLU A 255 -30.75 -22.87 -17.82
N PRO A 256 -30.75 -24.20 -18.07
CA PRO A 256 -31.44 -24.76 -19.24
C PRO A 256 -32.96 -24.65 -19.10
N MET A 257 -33.63 -24.35 -20.20
CA MET A 257 -35.08 -24.32 -20.29
C MET A 257 -35.59 -25.41 -21.24
N ALA A 258 -36.91 -25.63 -21.22
CA ALA A 258 -37.58 -26.51 -22.19
C ALA A 258 -37.29 -26.07 -23.63
N ASN A 259 -37.32 -27.05 -24.57
CA ASN A 259 -37.10 -26.79 -25.99
C ASN A 259 -35.73 -26.28 -26.40
N GLY A 260 -34.67 -26.54 -25.59
CA GLY A 260 -33.30 -26.17 -25.89
C GLY A 260 -33.01 -24.67 -25.78
N LYS A 261 -33.88 -23.91 -25.13
CA LYS A 261 -33.64 -22.53 -24.72
C LYS A 261 -32.78 -22.50 -23.42
N SER A 262 -32.18 -21.38 -23.14
CA SER A 262 -31.51 -21.10 -21.88
C SER A 262 -31.95 -19.75 -21.34
N ARG A 263 -31.75 -19.56 -20.04
CA ARG A 263 -31.92 -18.26 -19.37
C ARG A 263 -30.72 -17.93 -18.50
N ILE A 264 -30.44 -16.65 -18.40
CA ILE A 264 -29.46 -16.12 -17.45
C ILE A 264 -30.25 -15.68 -16.23
N VAL A 265 -29.83 -16.18 -15.06
CA VAL A 265 -30.41 -15.82 -13.78
C VAL A 265 -29.38 -15.01 -13.00
N VAL A 266 -29.76 -13.82 -12.55
CA VAL A 266 -28.92 -12.95 -11.70
C VAL A 266 -29.45 -13.02 -10.30
N THR A 267 -28.62 -13.44 -9.36
CA THR A 267 -28.97 -13.61 -7.94
C THR A 267 -28.37 -12.56 -7.03
N GLU A 268 -27.24 -11.96 -7.41
CA GLU A 268 -26.59 -10.90 -6.66
C GLU A 268 -26.13 -9.79 -7.62
N LEU A 269 -26.22 -8.55 -7.18
CA LEU A 269 -25.81 -7.36 -7.94
C LEU A 269 -24.60 -6.69 -7.28
N PRO A 270 -23.77 -5.98 -8.06
CA PRO A 270 -22.75 -5.12 -7.51
C PRO A 270 -23.31 -4.09 -6.52
N TYR A 271 -22.51 -3.71 -5.55
CA TYR A 271 -22.90 -2.77 -4.50
C TYR A 271 -23.34 -1.41 -5.10
N MET A 272 -24.38 -0.83 -4.56
CA MET A 272 -24.99 0.44 -4.98
C MET A 272 -25.67 0.42 -6.36
N VAL A 273 -25.87 -0.73 -6.97
CA VAL A 273 -26.61 -0.85 -8.22
C VAL A 273 -28.11 -0.93 -7.96
N ASN A 274 -28.88 -0.08 -8.66
CA ASN A 274 -30.33 -0.09 -8.62
C ASN A 274 -30.86 -1.16 -9.57
N LYS A 275 -31.58 -2.15 -9.03
CA LYS A 275 -32.12 -3.30 -9.79
C LYS A 275 -33.10 -2.89 -10.88
N ALA A 276 -34.05 -2.02 -10.59
CA ALA A 276 -35.06 -1.57 -11.55
C ALA A 276 -34.43 -0.83 -12.74
N ARG A 277 -33.51 0.10 -12.47
CA ARG A 277 -32.78 0.82 -13.53
C ARG A 277 -31.90 -0.10 -14.37
N LEU A 278 -31.30 -1.11 -13.75
CA LEU A 278 -30.54 -2.13 -14.48
C LEU A 278 -31.42 -2.90 -15.45
N ILE A 279 -32.62 -3.34 -15.02
CA ILE A 279 -33.58 -4.04 -15.86
C ILE A 279 -34.05 -3.14 -17.01
N GLU A 280 -34.39 -1.88 -16.73
CA GLU A 280 -34.73 -0.89 -17.76
C GLU A 280 -33.59 -0.72 -18.77
N LYS A 281 -32.35 -0.65 -18.30
CA LYS A 281 -31.18 -0.51 -19.17
C LYS A 281 -30.96 -1.72 -20.08
N ILE A 282 -31.16 -2.93 -19.57
CA ILE A 282 -31.14 -4.15 -20.38
C ILE A 282 -32.25 -4.12 -21.46
N ALA A 283 -33.47 -3.74 -21.08
CA ALA A 283 -34.59 -3.59 -22.01
C ALA A 283 -34.32 -2.56 -23.13
N GLU A 284 -33.70 -1.42 -22.77
CA GLU A 284 -33.25 -0.43 -23.77
C GLU A 284 -32.26 -1.01 -24.78
N LEU A 285 -31.25 -1.72 -24.30
CA LEU A 285 -30.20 -2.31 -25.15
C LEU A 285 -30.76 -3.36 -26.10
N VAL A 286 -31.78 -4.08 -25.68
CA VAL A 286 -32.54 -5.04 -26.54
C VAL A 286 -33.36 -4.28 -27.61
N ARG A 287 -34.10 -3.26 -27.19
CA ARG A 287 -34.89 -2.42 -28.11
C ARG A 287 -34.01 -1.70 -29.12
N ASP A 288 -32.85 -1.20 -28.71
CA ASP A 288 -31.92 -0.50 -29.58
C ASP A 288 -31.06 -1.46 -30.44
N LYS A 289 -31.31 -2.78 -30.34
CA LYS A 289 -30.58 -3.84 -31.05
C LYS A 289 -29.06 -3.85 -30.81
N LYS A 290 -28.62 -3.35 -29.65
CA LYS A 290 -27.24 -3.42 -29.23
C LYS A 290 -26.88 -4.78 -28.63
N ILE A 291 -27.87 -5.46 -28.05
CA ILE A 291 -27.76 -6.85 -27.59
C ILE A 291 -28.87 -7.62 -28.29
N ASP A 292 -28.52 -8.69 -29.00
CA ASP A 292 -29.42 -9.58 -29.65
C ASP A 292 -29.55 -10.91 -28.90
N GLY A 293 -30.67 -11.60 -29.06
CA GLY A 293 -30.84 -12.93 -28.51
C GLY A 293 -31.64 -13.01 -27.21
N ILE A 294 -32.03 -11.89 -26.62
CA ILE A 294 -32.90 -11.85 -25.43
C ILE A 294 -34.36 -11.85 -25.91
N THR A 295 -35.16 -12.80 -25.40
CA THR A 295 -36.58 -12.93 -25.74
C THR A 295 -37.52 -12.41 -24.67
N ASP A 296 -37.16 -12.53 -23.42
CA ASP A 296 -37.92 -12.01 -22.28
C ASP A 296 -37.02 -11.59 -21.15
N LEU A 297 -37.49 -10.63 -20.35
CA LEU A 297 -36.78 -10.08 -19.21
C LEU A 297 -37.79 -9.87 -18.07
N SER A 298 -37.66 -10.63 -16.99
CA SER A 298 -38.55 -10.59 -15.85
C SER A 298 -37.82 -10.49 -14.51
N ASP A 299 -38.38 -9.74 -13.61
CA ASP A 299 -37.97 -9.71 -12.20
C ASP A 299 -38.81 -10.69 -11.39
N GLN A 300 -38.21 -11.75 -10.92
CA GLN A 300 -38.82 -12.81 -10.12
C GLN A 300 -38.34 -12.76 -8.65
N SER A 301 -37.79 -11.65 -8.22
CA SER A 301 -37.35 -11.46 -6.86
C SER A 301 -38.52 -11.59 -5.87
N ASN A 302 -38.29 -12.29 -4.79
CA ASN A 302 -39.26 -12.55 -3.73
C ASN A 302 -38.61 -12.53 -2.34
N ARG A 303 -39.33 -13.06 -1.33
CA ARG A 303 -38.79 -13.13 0.06
C ARG A 303 -37.60 -14.09 0.23
N GLU A 304 -37.40 -15.02 -0.71
CA GLU A 304 -36.32 -15.99 -0.71
C GLU A 304 -35.02 -15.37 -1.26
N GLY A 305 -35.10 -14.29 -2.03
CA GLY A 305 -33.96 -13.58 -2.56
C GLY A 305 -34.20 -12.86 -3.88
N MET A 306 -33.15 -12.26 -4.38
CA MET A 306 -33.12 -11.59 -5.66
C MET A 306 -33.05 -12.62 -6.81
N ARG A 307 -33.83 -12.41 -7.84
CA ARG A 307 -33.82 -13.25 -9.03
C ARG A 307 -34.26 -12.44 -10.26
N ILE A 308 -33.33 -12.08 -11.11
CA ILE A 308 -33.59 -11.46 -12.40
C ILE A 308 -33.44 -12.56 -13.46
N CYS A 309 -34.48 -12.81 -14.26
CA CYS A 309 -34.45 -13.82 -15.32
C CYS A 309 -34.38 -13.16 -16.68
N ILE A 310 -33.37 -13.54 -17.47
CA ILE A 310 -33.15 -13.09 -18.84
C ILE A 310 -33.27 -14.32 -19.74
N GLU A 311 -34.40 -14.47 -20.46
CA GLU A 311 -34.62 -15.60 -21.34
C GLU A 311 -33.97 -15.36 -22.70
N LEU A 312 -33.30 -16.38 -23.21
CA LEU A 312 -32.53 -16.31 -24.45
C LEU A 312 -33.22 -17.11 -25.57
N ARG A 313 -33.01 -16.67 -26.81
CA ARG A 313 -33.38 -17.36 -28.00
C ARG A 313 -32.62 -18.70 -28.14
N ARG A 314 -33.20 -19.69 -28.77
CA ARG A 314 -32.65 -21.06 -28.85
C ARG A 314 -31.25 -21.15 -29.51
N ASP A 315 -30.97 -20.27 -30.47
CA ASP A 315 -29.78 -20.29 -31.32
C ASP A 315 -28.65 -19.39 -30.80
N VAL A 316 -28.76 -18.87 -29.58
CA VAL A 316 -27.83 -17.89 -29.01
C VAL A 316 -26.96 -18.53 -27.97
N ASN A 317 -25.68 -18.22 -28.02
CA ASN A 317 -24.74 -18.57 -26.95
C ASN A 317 -24.93 -17.68 -25.73
N ALA A 318 -25.37 -18.26 -24.61
CA ALA A 318 -25.63 -17.56 -23.38
C ALA A 318 -24.41 -16.80 -22.83
N ASN A 319 -23.21 -17.35 -22.96
CA ASN A 319 -21.98 -16.70 -22.48
C ASN A 319 -21.64 -15.42 -23.29
N VAL A 320 -21.92 -15.43 -24.60
CA VAL A 320 -21.72 -14.25 -25.45
C VAL A 320 -22.65 -13.12 -25.04
N VAL A 321 -23.94 -13.43 -24.82
CA VAL A 321 -24.92 -12.45 -24.35
C VAL A 321 -24.52 -11.92 -22.96
N LEU A 322 -24.15 -12.82 -22.07
CA LEU A 322 -23.69 -12.45 -20.70
C LEU A 322 -22.49 -11.51 -20.72
N ASN A 323 -21.48 -11.77 -21.55
CA ASN A 323 -20.33 -10.89 -21.73
C ASN A 323 -20.70 -9.52 -22.29
N GLN A 324 -21.69 -9.46 -23.22
CA GLN A 324 -22.21 -8.19 -23.71
C GLN A 324 -22.95 -7.42 -22.60
N LEU A 325 -23.70 -8.11 -21.76
CA LEU A 325 -24.37 -7.52 -20.59
C LEU A 325 -23.34 -6.93 -19.60
N TYR A 326 -22.26 -7.66 -19.30
CA TYR A 326 -21.18 -7.15 -18.45
C TYR A 326 -20.51 -5.90 -19.03
N LYS A 327 -20.36 -5.83 -20.34
CA LYS A 327 -19.73 -4.71 -21.03
C LYS A 327 -20.61 -3.45 -21.07
N HIS A 328 -21.93 -3.61 -21.18
CA HIS A 328 -22.86 -2.52 -21.48
C HIS A 328 -23.79 -2.14 -20.33
N THR A 329 -23.77 -2.88 -19.24
CA THR A 329 -24.65 -2.66 -18.07
C THR A 329 -23.90 -2.71 -16.75
N GLN A 330 -24.56 -2.31 -15.67
CA GLN A 330 -24.05 -2.40 -14.31
C GLN A 330 -24.08 -3.81 -13.70
N LEU A 331 -24.30 -4.86 -14.50
CA LEU A 331 -24.01 -6.24 -14.07
C LEU A 331 -22.52 -6.45 -13.77
N GLN A 332 -21.67 -5.60 -14.34
CA GLN A 332 -20.30 -5.42 -13.93
C GLN A 332 -20.03 -3.93 -13.80
N ASP A 333 -19.55 -3.51 -12.64
CA ASP A 333 -19.27 -2.10 -12.35
C ASP A 333 -17.91 -1.96 -11.64
N THR A 334 -17.39 -0.76 -11.63
CA THR A 334 -16.12 -0.45 -10.97
C THR A 334 -16.36 0.39 -9.74
N PHE A 335 -16.00 -0.14 -8.59
CA PHE A 335 -15.99 0.60 -7.34
C PHE A 335 -14.67 1.38 -7.22
N GLY A 336 -14.74 2.70 -7.32
CA GLY A 336 -13.59 3.58 -7.15
C GLY A 336 -13.30 3.82 -5.68
N VAL A 337 -12.27 3.19 -5.12
CA VAL A 337 -11.88 3.35 -3.73
C VAL A 337 -11.14 4.66 -3.52
N ILE A 338 -11.59 5.42 -2.54
CA ILE A 338 -10.92 6.63 -2.03
C ILE A 338 -11.00 6.59 -0.51
N MET A 339 -9.89 6.23 0.13
CA MET A 339 -9.82 6.05 1.57
C MET A 339 -9.47 7.38 2.26
N LEU A 340 -10.39 8.32 2.16
CA LEU A 340 -10.30 9.65 2.74
C LEU A 340 -11.15 9.74 4.01
N ALA A 341 -10.57 10.16 5.12
CA ALA A 341 -11.27 10.42 6.37
C ALA A 341 -10.63 11.59 7.11
N LEU A 342 -11.33 12.10 8.12
CA LEU A 342 -10.82 13.17 8.98
C LEU A 342 -9.91 12.61 10.07
N VAL A 343 -8.72 13.18 10.17
CA VAL A 343 -7.76 12.97 11.26
C VAL A 343 -7.56 14.31 11.93
N ASN A 344 -7.99 14.46 13.18
CA ASN A 344 -7.96 15.73 13.90
C ASN A 344 -8.62 16.90 13.12
N ASN A 345 -9.78 16.62 12.50
CA ASN A 345 -10.53 17.55 11.63
C ASN A 345 -9.83 17.93 10.30
N GLU A 346 -8.73 17.28 9.96
CA GLU A 346 -8.05 17.47 8.68
C GLU A 346 -8.30 16.28 7.74
N PRO A 347 -8.69 16.49 6.48
CA PRO A 347 -8.92 15.41 5.53
C PRO A 347 -7.58 14.78 5.10
N LYS A 348 -7.49 13.45 5.22
CA LYS A 348 -6.29 12.70 4.85
C LYS A 348 -6.68 11.45 4.06
N VAL A 349 -6.01 11.23 2.93
CA VAL A 349 -6.05 9.93 2.23
C VAL A 349 -5.05 9.00 2.92
N MET A 350 -5.51 7.83 3.33
CA MET A 350 -4.72 6.89 4.12
C MET A 350 -4.72 5.51 3.48
N ASN A 351 -3.67 4.75 3.70
CA ASN A 351 -3.68 3.32 3.43
C ASN A 351 -4.42 2.55 4.54
N ILE A 352 -4.70 1.27 4.32
CA ILE A 352 -5.47 0.47 5.28
C ILE A 352 -4.76 0.35 6.64
N LEU A 353 -3.45 0.21 6.65
CA LEU A 353 -2.66 0.09 7.87
C LEU A 353 -2.68 1.38 8.70
N GLU A 354 -2.61 2.54 8.06
CA GLU A 354 -2.75 3.83 8.74
C GLU A 354 -4.12 3.98 9.41
N MET A 355 -5.20 3.60 8.72
CA MET A 355 -6.56 3.65 9.28
C MET A 355 -6.70 2.75 10.52
N LEU A 356 -6.16 1.53 10.45
CA LEU A 356 -6.17 0.60 11.58
C LEU A 356 -5.34 1.11 12.77
N ASN A 357 -4.21 1.76 12.51
CA ASN A 357 -3.38 2.36 13.55
C ASN A 357 -4.07 3.56 14.23
N TYR A 358 -4.77 4.42 13.47
CA TYR A 358 -5.56 5.51 14.07
C TYR A 358 -6.71 4.97 14.91
N TYR A 359 -7.38 3.93 14.44
CA TYR A 359 -8.41 3.25 15.23
C TYR A 359 -7.85 2.68 16.54
N LEU A 360 -6.73 1.97 16.47
CA LEU A 360 -6.09 1.38 17.67
C LEU A 360 -5.68 2.46 18.68
N ARG A 361 -5.09 3.56 18.23
CA ARG A 361 -4.76 4.71 19.11
C ARG A 361 -5.99 5.25 19.80
N HIS A 362 -7.10 5.38 19.08
CA HIS A 362 -8.37 5.79 19.68
C HIS A 362 -8.84 4.80 20.75
N GLN A 363 -8.72 3.50 20.51
CA GLN A 363 -9.07 2.49 21.50
C GLN A 363 -8.14 2.54 22.72
N GLU A 364 -6.85 2.75 22.56
CA GLU A 364 -5.93 2.96 23.68
C GLU A 364 -6.36 4.16 24.53
N GLU A 365 -6.75 5.26 23.92
CA GLU A 365 -7.26 6.44 24.63
C GLU A 365 -8.58 6.15 25.37
N VAL A 366 -9.55 5.56 24.67
CA VAL A 366 -10.86 5.20 25.25
C VAL A 366 -10.72 4.27 26.45
N VAL A 367 -9.95 3.19 26.33
CA VAL A 367 -9.76 2.23 27.41
C VAL A 367 -8.95 2.83 28.56
N THR A 368 -7.97 3.66 28.28
CA THR A 368 -7.22 4.39 29.31
C THR A 368 -8.14 5.31 30.11
N ARG A 369 -8.98 6.10 29.45
CA ARG A 369 -9.92 7.03 30.10
C ARG A 369 -11.00 6.27 30.88
N ARG A 370 -11.55 5.20 30.34
CA ARG A 370 -12.48 4.31 31.03
C ARG A 370 -11.86 3.72 32.30
N THR A 371 -10.65 3.21 32.19
CA THR A 371 -9.94 2.61 33.32
C THR A 371 -9.66 3.63 34.41
N LYS A 372 -9.28 4.85 34.05
CA LYS A 372 -9.14 5.96 35.02
C LYS A 372 -10.45 6.31 35.71
N TYR A 373 -11.54 6.37 34.94
CA TYR A 373 -12.86 6.64 35.50
C TYR A 373 -13.29 5.55 36.49
N GLU A 374 -13.16 4.28 36.09
CA GLU A 374 -13.49 3.14 36.96
C GLU A 374 -12.58 3.09 38.18
N LEU A 375 -11.29 3.39 38.05
CA LEU A 375 -10.35 3.48 39.16
C LEU A 375 -10.77 4.57 40.14
N ASN A 376 -11.08 5.77 39.68
CA ASN A 376 -11.52 6.86 40.53
C ASN A 376 -12.81 6.48 41.30
N LYS A 377 -13.78 5.87 40.61
CA LYS A 377 -15.03 5.41 41.26
C LYS A 377 -14.81 4.30 42.27
N ALA A 378 -13.92 3.37 41.94
CA ALA A 378 -13.57 2.31 42.87
C ALA A 378 -12.82 2.83 44.10
N GLU A 379 -11.90 3.80 43.91
CA GLU A 379 -11.18 4.45 45.02
C GLU A 379 -12.11 5.29 45.88
N GLU A 380 -13.05 6.05 45.29
CA GLU A 380 -14.06 6.80 46.01
C GLU A 380 -14.92 5.88 46.88
N ARG A 381 -15.38 4.76 46.33
CA ARG A 381 -16.19 3.77 47.05
C ARG A 381 -15.40 3.04 48.15
N ALA A 382 -14.17 2.64 47.86
CA ALA A 382 -13.27 2.01 48.82
C ALA A 382 -12.97 2.95 50.00
N HIS A 383 -12.79 4.24 49.73
CA HIS A 383 -12.58 5.25 50.75
C HIS A 383 -13.79 5.35 51.72
N ILE A 384 -15.02 5.35 51.16
CA ILE A 384 -16.25 5.35 51.94
C ILE A 384 -16.33 4.06 52.78
N LEU A 385 -16.07 2.89 52.18
CA LEU A 385 -16.12 1.61 52.88
C LEU A 385 -15.09 1.51 54.01
N GLU A 386 -13.89 2.06 53.81
CA GLU A 386 -12.86 2.14 54.83
C GLU A 386 -13.37 2.92 56.06
N GLY A 387 -14.00 4.07 55.83
CA GLY A 387 -14.64 4.86 56.89
C GLY A 387 -15.76 4.12 57.62
N LEU A 388 -16.64 3.40 56.88
CA LEU A 388 -17.69 2.59 57.43
C LEU A 388 -17.18 1.42 58.29
N LEU A 389 -16.10 0.75 57.83
CA LEU A 389 -15.46 -0.34 58.60
C LEU A 389 -14.82 0.16 59.89
N ILE A 390 -14.14 1.32 59.84
CA ILE A 390 -13.61 1.97 61.05
C ILE A 390 -14.72 2.28 62.03
N ALA A 391 -15.88 2.77 61.56
CA ALA A 391 -17.03 3.04 62.40
C ALA A 391 -17.63 1.79 63.01
N LEU A 392 -17.70 0.68 62.26
CA LEU A 392 -18.19 -0.61 62.73
C LEU A 392 -17.25 -1.26 63.75
N ASP A 393 -15.95 -1.05 63.63
CA ASP A 393 -14.96 -1.51 64.61
C ASP A 393 -15.06 -0.75 65.96
N ASN A 394 -15.56 0.51 65.90
CA ASN A 394 -15.67 1.40 67.07
C ASN A 394 -17.14 1.84 67.33
N ILE A 395 -18.09 0.93 67.13
CA ILE A 395 -19.53 1.26 67.03
C ILE A 395 -20.05 1.95 68.24
N ASP A 396 -19.64 1.55 69.44
CA ASP A 396 -20.11 2.15 70.72
C ASP A 396 -19.69 3.62 70.83
N GLU A 397 -18.47 3.94 70.44
CA GLU A 397 -17.97 5.31 70.46
C GLU A 397 -18.64 6.19 69.39
N VAL A 398 -18.89 5.60 68.20
CA VAL A 398 -19.65 6.29 67.13
C VAL A 398 -21.05 6.66 67.58
N ILE A 399 -21.76 5.69 68.20
CA ILE A 399 -23.10 5.92 68.74
C ILE A 399 -23.08 6.98 69.85
N ARG A 400 -22.05 6.94 70.68
CA ARG A 400 -21.88 7.95 71.72
C ARG A 400 -21.71 9.34 71.16
N ILE A 401 -20.87 9.56 70.19
CA ILE A 401 -20.61 10.83 69.55
C ILE A 401 -21.89 11.32 68.87
N ILE A 402 -22.56 10.49 68.06
CA ILE A 402 -23.78 10.86 67.36
C ILE A 402 -24.91 11.26 68.36
N ARG A 403 -25.11 10.49 69.44
CA ARG A 403 -26.15 10.81 70.45
C ARG A 403 -25.89 12.12 71.18
N ASN A 404 -24.64 12.45 71.45
CA ASN A 404 -24.25 13.63 72.17
C ASN A 404 -24.18 14.90 71.32
N SER A 405 -24.31 14.76 70.01
CA SER A 405 -24.25 15.85 69.05
C SER A 405 -25.61 16.57 68.94
N LYS A 406 -25.59 17.89 68.83
CA LYS A 406 -26.79 18.71 68.71
C LYS A 406 -27.50 18.62 67.35
N ASN A 407 -26.77 18.34 66.34
CA ASN A 407 -27.26 18.19 64.96
C ASN A 407 -26.31 17.28 64.17
N ALA A 408 -26.69 16.95 62.89
CA ALA A 408 -25.91 16.07 62.04
C ALA A 408 -24.52 16.65 61.73
N GLN A 409 -24.38 17.94 61.60
CA GLN A 409 -23.11 18.60 61.29
C GLN A 409 -22.13 18.49 62.49
N ALA A 410 -22.59 18.70 63.71
CA ALA A 410 -21.77 18.50 64.92
C ALA A 410 -21.37 17.03 65.11
N ALA A 411 -22.25 16.07 64.79
CA ALA A 411 -21.93 14.66 64.80
C ALA A 411 -20.82 14.32 63.81
N LYS A 412 -20.90 14.87 62.63
CA LYS A 412 -19.91 14.71 61.60
C LYS A 412 -18.52 15.25 61.98
N GLU A 413 -18.47 16.47 62.52
CA GLU A 413 -17.24 17.07 63.02
C GLU A 413 -16.63 16.28 64.18
N GLY A 414 -17.45 15.77 65.08
CA GLY A 414 -17.00 14.94 66.18
C GLY A 414 -16.42 13.59 65.70
N LEU A 415 -16.97 12.98 64.66
CA LEU A 415 -16.47 11.77 64.06
C LEU A 415 -15.15 12.01 63.33
N ILE A 416 -15.03 13.13 62.64
CA ILE A 416 -13.78 13.54 61.96
C ILE A 416 -12.65 13.68 62.99
N GLU A 417 -12.90 14.38 64.12
CA GLU A 417 -11.90 14.59 65.13
C GLU A 417 -11.50 13.29 65.85
N ALA A 418 -12.48 12.43 66.17
CA ALA A 418 -12.21 11.20 66.90
C ALA A 418 -11.47 10.10 66.13
N PHE A 419 -11.76 9.97 64.84
CA PHE A 419 -11.24 8.85 64.01
C PHE A 419 -10.39 9.34 62.82
N GLN A 420 -10.10 10.62 62.72
CA GLN A 420 -9.33 11.22 61.63
C GLN A 420 -9.91 10.90 60.23
N LEU A 421 -11.27 10.91 60.17
CA LEU A 421 -11.99 10.63 58.95
C LEU A 421 -12.08 11.86 58.05
N THR A 422 -12.29 11.61 56.74
CA THR A 422 -12.65 12.68 55.82
C THR A 422 -14.11 13.09 55.95
N ASP A 423 -14.47 14.26 55.43
CA ASP A 423 -15.85 14.74 55.46
C ASP A 423 -16.85 13.78 54.81
N VAL A 424 -16.44 13.15 53.68
CA VAL A 424 -17.24 12.16 52.94
C VAL A 424 -17.46 10.90 53.76
N GLN A 425 -16.41 10.39 54.45
CA GLN A 425 -16.50 9.22 55.32
C GLN A 425 -17.40 9.46 56.50
N ALA A 426 -17.25 10.60 57.17
CA ALA A 426 -18.09 11.03 58.28
C ALA A 426 -19.57 11.20 57.88
N GLN A 427 -19.83 11.74 56.69
CA GLN A 427 -21.19 11.84 56.16
C GLN A 427 -21.81 10.46 55.92
N ALA A 428 -21.06 9.53 55.35
CA ALA A 428 -21.53 8.17 55.12
C ALA A 428 -21.86 7.42 56.42
N ILE A 429 -21.11 7.67 57.52
CA ILE A 429 -21.37 7.10 58.83
C ILE A 429 -22.66 7.71 59.41
N VAL A 430 -22.88 9.02 59.33
CA VAL A 430 -24.09 9.67 59.84
C VAL A 430 -25.33 9.19 59.08
N ASP A 431 -25.21 8.92 57.79
CA ASP A 431 -26.32 8.43 56.95
C ASP A 431 -26.52 6.91 57.03
N MET A 432 -25.70 6.21 57.82
CA MET A 432 -25.73 4.75 57.91
C MET A 432 -27.05 4.26 58.56
N ARG A 433 -27.67 3.27 57.92
CA ARG A 433 -28.91 2.66 58.43
C ARG A 433 -28.63 1.66 59.57
N LEU A 434 -29.50 1.65 60.55
CA LEU A 434 -29.34 0.72 61.67
C LEU A 434 -29.17 -0.76 61.32
N ARG A 435 -29.73 -1.22 60.21
CA ARG A 435 -29.54 -2.58 59.74
C ARG A 435 -28.06 -2.92 59.37
N ALA A 436 -27.27 -1.92 59.02
CA ALA A 436 -25.86 -2.08 58.69
C ALA A 436 -25.00 -2.48 59.89
N LEU A 437 -25.53 -2.39 61.10
CA LEU A 437 -24.88 -2.83 62.34
C LEU A 437 -24.95 -4.35 62.58
N THR A 438 -25.67 -5.10 61.74
CA THR A 438 -25.75 -6.55 61.84
C THR A 438 -24.48 -7.22 61.35
N GLY A 439 -24.10 -8.35 61.94
CA GLY A 439 -22.87 -9.07 61.52
C GLY A 439 -22.86 -9.49 60.06
N LEU A 440 -24.01 -9.84 59.49
CA LEU A 440 -24.17 -10.20 58.09
C LEU A 440 -23.88 -9.01 57.10
N GLU A 441 -24.33 -7.82 57.48
CA GLU A 441 -24.06 -6.63 56.67
C GLU A 441 -22.59 -6.16 56.79
N ARG A 442 -21.98 -6.36 57.95
CA ARG A 442 -20.53 -6.15 58.16
C ARG A 442 -19.71 -7.04 57.25
N GLU A 443 -19.99 -8.31 57.21
CA GLU A 443 -19.32 -9.28 56.32
C GLU A 443 -19.46 -8.89 54.84
N LYS A 444 -20.63 -8.41 54.44
CA LYS A 444 -20.81 -7.90 53.05
C LYS A 444 -19.94 -6.71 52.77
N LEU A 445 -19.81 -5.74 53.67
CA LEU A 445 -18.96 -4.56 53.48
C LEU A 445 -17.48 -4.94 53.46
N GLU A 446 -17.03 -5.87 54.27
CA GLU A 446 -15.66 -6.37 54.25
C GLU A 446 -15.35 -7.10 52.94
N ASN A 447 -16.26 -7.91 52.42
CA ASN A 447 -16.10 -8.60 51.14
C ASN A 447 -16.11 -7.57 49.97
N GLU A 448 -17.04 -6.61 49.96
CA GLU A 448 -17.08 -5.53 48.98
C GLU A 448 -15.76 -4.75 48.96
N TYR A 449 -15.22 -4.39 50.14
CA TYR A 449 -13.94 -3.71 50.24
C TYR A 449 -12.79 -4.49 49.65
N LYS A 450 -12.75 -5.79 49.98
CA LYS A 450 -11.69 -6.69 49.45
C LYS A 450 -11.76 -6.81 47.93
N GLU A 451 -12.96 -7.04 47.38
CA GLU A 451 -13.18 -7.11 45.93
C GLU A 451 -12.79 -5.82 45.25
N LEU A 452 -13.14 -4.66 45.84
CA LEU A 452 -12.75 -3.34 45.29
C LEU A 452 -11.25 -3.13 45.35
N MET A 453 -10.54 -3.56 46.42
CA MET A 453 -9.08 -3.42 46.49
C MET A 453 -8.37 -4.30 45.47
N GLU A 454 -8.85 -5.51 45.20
CA GLU A 454 -8.36 -6.35 44.11
C GLU A 454 -8.58 -5.67 42.76
N ARG A 455 -9.79 -5.14 42.53
CA ARG A 455 -10.12 -4.42 41.28
C ARG A 455 -9.28 -3.14 41.07
N ILE A 456 -9.04 -2.38 42.14
CA ILE A 456 -8.14 -1.21 42.11
C ILE A 456 -6.72 -1.61 41.71
N GLY A 457 -6.23 -2.75 42.26
CA GLY A 457 -4.92 -3.30 41.89
C GLY A 457 -4.84 -3.63 40.38
N GLU A 458 -5.86 -4.32 39.86
CA GLU A 458 -5.96 -4.64 38.43
C GLU A 458 -5.98 -3.39 37.55
N LEU A 459 -6.82 -2.40 37.88
CA LEU A 459 -6.97 -1.16 37.12
C LEU A 459 -5.68 -0.34 37.12
N ARG A 460 -4.97 -0.28 38.23
CA ARG A 460 -3.66 0.37 38.32
C ARG A 460 -2.60 -0.34 37.48
N ALA A 461 -2.60 -1.66 37.47
CA ALA A 461 -1.70 -2.44 36.64
C ALA A 461 -1.92 -2.19 35.16
N ILE A 462 -3.18 -2.12 34.72
CA ILE A 462 -3.54 -1.81 33.32
C ILE A 462 -3.03 -0.41 32.93
N LEU A 463 -3.17 0.59 33.79
CA LEU A 463 -2.69 1.95 33.52
C LEU A 463 -1.18 2.07 33.56
N ALA A 464 -0.48 1.22 34.28
CA ALA A 464 0.98 1.25 34.41
C ALA A 464 1.69 0.55 33.27
N ASP A 465 1.07 -0.42 32.62
CA ASP A 465 1.67 -1.23 31.55
C ASP A 465 0.83 -1.18 30.27
N ARG A 466 1.41 -0.60 29.22
CA ARG A 466 0.77 -0.51 27.91
C ARG A 466 0.48 -1.88 27.29
N LYS A 467 1.30 -2.90 27.58
CA LYS A 467 1.06 -4.27 27.07
C LYS A 467 -0.20 -4.88 27.66
N LEU A 468 -0.46 -4.64 28.95
CA LEU A 468 -1.70 -5.06 29.58
C LEU A 468 -2.91 -4.30 29.02
N LEU A 469 -2.77 -3.02 28.75
CA LEU A 469 -3.81 -2.20 28.11
C LEU A 469 -4.16 -2.76 26.73
N LEU A 470 -3.17 -3.05 25.89
CA LEU A 470 -3.35 -3.65 24.57
C LEU A 470 -3.98 -5.05 24.68
N GLY A 471 -3.63 -5.83 25.69
CA GLY A 471 -4.25 -7.12 25.99
C GLY A 471 -5.73 -7.01 26.28
N VAL A 472 -6.16 -6.01 27.06
CA VAL A 472 -7.58 -5.72 27.33
C VAL A 472 -8.32 -5.35 26.05
N ILE A 473 -7.74 -4.49 25.22
CA ILE A 473 -8.33 -4.12 23.92
C ILE A 473 -8.49 -5.36 23.03
N LYS A 474 -7.47 -6.21 22.97
CA LYS A 474 -7.50 -7.45 22.19
C LYS A 474 -8.63 -8.39 22.64
N GLU A 475 -8.75 -8.64 23.93
CA GLU A 475 -9.81 -9.51 24.49
C GLU A 475 -11.20 -8.96 24.16
N GLU A 476 -11.43 -7.68 24.36
CA GLU A 476 -12.72 -7.05 24.10
C GLU A 476 -13.12 -7.08 22.63
N ILE A 477 -12.18 -6.80 21.72
CA ILE A 477 -12.47 -6.80 20.29
C ILE A 477 -12.69 -8.21 19.75
N LEU A 478 -12.03 -9.22 20.31
CA LEU A 478 -12.25 -10.64 19.97
C LEU A 478 -13.64 -11.11 20.40
N VAL A 479 -14.14 -10.66 21.54
CA VAL A 479 -15.52 -10.93 21.97
C VAL A 479 -16.53 -10.37 20.97
N ILE A 480 -16.31 -9.16 20.45
CA ILE A 480 -17.15 -8.55 19.43
C ILE A 480 -17.10 -9.35 18.12
N SER A 481 -15.92 -9.79 17.70
CA SER A 481 -15.75 -10.66 16.53
C SER A 481 -16.53 -11.97 16.66
N GLY A 482 -16.50 -12.60 17.84
CA GLY A 482 -17.25 -13.84 18.10
C GLY A 482 -18.76 -13.64 18.13
N LYS A 483 -19.21 -12.50 18.66
CA LYS A 483 -20.64 -12.22 18.89
C LYS A 483 -21.36 -11.74 17.61
N TYR A 484 -20.72 -10.92 16.80
CA TYR A 484 -21.32 -10.25 15.64
C TYR A 484 -20.72 -10.65 14.29
N GLY A 485 -19.59 -11.34 14.31
CA GLY A 485 -18.92 -11.75 13.08
C GLY A 485 -19.71 -12.79 12.30
N ASP A 486 -19.76 -12.63 11.02
CA ASP A 486 -20.40 -13.53 10.06
C ASP A 486 -19.42 -13.91 8.95
N ASP A 487 -19.87 -14.76 8.04
CA ASP A 487 -19.09 -15.18 6.90
C ASP A 487 -19.09 -14.11 5.81
N ARG A 488 -18.03 -14.11 5.01
CA ARG A 488 -17.88 -13.23 3.86
C ARG A 488 -19.03 -13.46 2.87
N ARG A 489 -19.64 -12.38 2.40
CA ARG A 489 -20.70 -12.40 1.37
C ARG A 489 -20.14 -12.24 -0.03
N THR A 490 -19.15 -11.35 -0.21
CA THR A 490 -18.54 -11.08 -1.52
C THR A 490 -17.42 -12.06 -1.80
N SER A 491 -17.53 -12.81 -2.88
CA SER A 491 -16.46 -13.70 -3.36
C SER A 491 -15.38 -12.93 -4.11
N ILE A 492 -14.18 -13.45 -4.13
CA ILE A 492 -13.07 -12.91 -4.91
C ILE A 492 -12.74 -13.94 -5.99
N GLY A 493 -12.98 -13.57 -7.23
CA GLY A 493 -12.76 -14.41 -8.40
C GLY A 493 -11.53 -13.97 -9.19
N PHE A 494 -11.20 -14.79 -10.17
CA PHE A 494 -10.13 -14.51 -11.11
C PHE A 494 -10.54 -13.40 -12.08
N ASP A 495 -9.63 -12.49 -12.40
CA ASP A 495 -9.80 -11.50 -13.45
C ASP A 495 -8.95 -11.84 -14.67
N GLU A 496 -9.62 -12.05 -15.79
CA GLU A 496 -8.93 -12.28 -17.07
C GLU A 496 -8.00 -11.12 -17.49
N LEU A 497 -8.23 -9.91 -16.94
CA LEU A 497 -7.36 -8.75 -17.17
C LEU A 497 -6.22 -8.64 -16.12
N ASP A 498 -6.27 -9.40 -15.04
CA ASP A 498 -5.18 -9.51 -14.08
C ASP A 498 -4.07 -10.47 -14.55
N LEU A 499 -4.32 -11.26 -15.60
CA LEU A 499 -3.25 -11.84 -16.39
C LEU A 499 -2.44 -10.69 -16.96
N SER A 500 -1.34 -10.38 -16.32
CA SER A 500 -0.34 -9.51 -16.94
C SER A 500 0.08 -10.18 -18.25
N THR A 501 0.46 -9.41 -19.24
CA THR A 501 1.07 -9.97 -20.46
C THR A 501 2.21 -10.92 -20.10
N GLU A 502 2.81 -10.72 -18.95
CA GLU A 502 3.88 -11.52 -18.37
C GLU A 502 3.43 -12.94 -17.97
N ASP A 503 2.24 -13.09 -17.38
CA ASP A 503 1.69 -14.40 -16.97
C ASP A 503 1.29 -15.29 -18.17
N LEU A 504 1.08 -14.68 -19.33
CA LEU A 504 0.79 -15.37 -20.59
C LEU A 504 2.04 -15.78 -21.35
N ILE A 505 3.21 -15.25 -20.97
CA ILE A 505 4.48 -15.54 -21.59
C ILE A 505 5.20 -16.58 -20.74
N PRO A 506 5.56 -17.74 -21.29
CA PRO A 506 6.32 -18.73 -20.54
C PRO A 506 7.67 -18.15 -20.09
N GLU A 507 8.03 -18.38 -18.84
CA GLU A 507 9.37 -18.07 -18.34
C GLU A 507 10.35 -19.02 -18.98
N GLN A 508 11.29 -18.48 -19.75
CA GLN A 508 12.29 -19.24 -20.49
C GLN A 508 13.63 -18.52 -20.43
N ASP A 509 14.69 -19.31 -20.38
CA ASP A 509 16.02 -18.78 -20.55
C ASP A 509 16.25 -18.39 -22.01
N VAL A 510 16.73 -17.20 -22.22
CA VAL A 510 16.95 -16.62 -23.54
C VAL A 510 18.34 -16.00 -23.65
N VAL A 511 18.85 -15.99 -24.86
CA VAL A 511 20.08 -15.29 -25.22
C VAL A 511 19.71 -13.97 -25.88
N ILE A 512 20.22 -12.89 -25.33
CA ILE A 512 20.08 -11.56 -25.90
C ILE A 512 21.38 -11.15 -26.52
N THR A 513 21.32 -10.70 -27.74
CA THR A 513 22.47 -10.16 -28.49
C THR A 513 22.21 -8.74 -28.97
N MET A 514 23.22 -7.90 -28.85
CA MET A 514 23.17 -6.54 -29.37
C MET A 514 24.43 -6.25 -30.18
N THR A 515 24.26 -5.58 -31.31
CA THR A 515 25.37 -5.18 -32.17
C THR A 515 25.83 -3.76 -31.87
N LYS A 516 27.01 -3.40 -32.36
CA LYS A 516 27.59 -2.05 -32.24
C LYS A 516 26.70 -0.95 -32.81
N LEU A 517 25.98 -1.22 -33.86
CA LEU A 517 25.03 -0.28 -34.49
C LEU A 517 23.67 -0.26 -33.78
N GLY A 518 23.52 -1.05 -32.70
CA GLY A 518 22.31 -1.02 -31.87
C GLY A 518 21.18 -1.91 -32.38
N TYR A 519 21.47 -3.01 -33.10
CA TYR A 519 20.46 -4.02 -33.40
C TYR A 519 20.44 -5.07 -32.29
N ILE A 520 19.25 -5.29 -31.75
CA ILE A 520 19.00 -6.21 -30.63
C ILE A 520 18.04 -7.32 -31.03
N LYS A 521 18.26 -8.51 -30.52
CA LYS A 521 17.34 -9.65 -30.65
C LYS A 521 17.42 -10.59 -29.46
N ARG A 522 16.36 -11.36 -29.30
CA ARG A 522 16.23 -12.46 -28.34
C ARG A 522 16.19 -13.80 -29.09
N MET A 523 16.86 -14.79 -28.56
CA MET A 523 16.86 -16.18 -29.08
C MET A 523 16.63 -17.13 -27.92
N THR A 524 16.01 -18.29 -28.19
CA THR A 524 15.89 -19.36 -27.18
C THR A 524 17.25 -20.09 -27.04
N THR A 525 17.54 -20.55 -25.84
CA THR A 525 18.80 -21.25 -25.54
C THR A 525 18.99 -22.51 -26.37
N ASP A 526 17.90 -23.18 -26.78
CA ASP A 526 17.96 -24.37 -27.64
C ASP A 526 18.56 -24.11 -29.01
N THR A 527 18.48 -22.90 -29.53
CA THR A 527 19.11 -22.50 -30.79
C THR A 527 20.63 -22.28 -30.68
N PHE A 528 21.15 -22.24 -29.44
CA PHE A 528 22.55 -21.96 -29.12
C PHE A 528 23.36 -23.19 -28.70
N LYS A 529 22.84 -24.42 -28.79
CA LYS A 529 23.58 -25.64 -28.44
C LYS A 529 24.93 -25.70 -29.17
N SER A 530 26.00 -25.87 -28.39
CA SER A 530 27.37 -25.95 -28.84
C SER A 530 27.58 -27.06 -29.84
N GLN A 531 28.26 -26.77 -30.94
CA GLN A 531 28.80 -27.82 -31.82
C GLN A 531 30.11 -28.34 -31.26
N ASN A 532 30.28 -29.66 -31.31
CA ASN A 532 31.51 -30.34 -30.96
C ASN A 532 32.74 -29.84 -31.77
N ARG A 533 33.92 -29.91 -31.15
CA ARG A 533 35.22 -29.53 -31.70
C ARG A 533 35.39 -29.97 -33.18
N GLY A 534 35.67 -29.01 -34.07
CA GLY A 534 35.96 -29.23 -35.50
C GLY A 534 34.99 -28.61 -36.49
N GLY A 535 33.92 -27.93 -36.06
CA GLY A 535 32.99 -27.20 -36.93
C GLY A 535 33.57 -25.87 -37.43
N LYS A 536 33.35 -25.52 -38.71
CA LYS A 536 33.57 -24.18 -39.23
C LYS A 536 32.70 -23.20 -38.42
N GLY A 537 33.30 -22.13 -37.86
CA GLY A 537 32.63 -21.13 -37.08
C GLY A 537 31.29 -20.70 -37.70
N ILE A 538 30.27 -20.60 -36.88
CA ILE A 538 28.91 -20.35 -37.33
C ILE A 538 28.68 -18.83 -37.23
N LYS A 539 28.24 -18.22 -38.34
CA LYS A 539 27.77 -16.81 -38.31
C LYS A 539 26.58 -16.65 -37.36
N GLY A 540 26.79 -15.98 -36.25
CA GLY A 540 25.76 -15.75 -35.22
C GLY A 540 24.71 -14.71 -35.62
N MET A 541 24.96 -13.89 -36.63
CA MET A 541 24.09 -12.85 -37.11
C MET A 541 24.51 -12.39 -38.51
N GLN A 542 23.58 -12.03 -39.39
CA GLN A 542 23.91 -11.20 -40.56
C GLN A 542 24.12 -9.77 -40.11
N THR A 543 25.32 -9.31 -40.21
CA THR A 543 25.69 -7.93 -39.96
C THR A 543 25.78 -7.15 -41.30
N ILE A 544 25.56 -5.87 -41.27
CA ILE A 544 25.93 -4.93 -42.37
C ILE A 544 27.47 -4.88 -42.37
N GLU A 545 28.08 -4.62 -43.52
CA GLU A 545 29.49 -4.25 -43.59
C GLU A 545 29.74 -3.14 -42.57
N GLU A 546 30.56 -3.38 -41.54
CA GLU A 546 30.88 -2.52 -40.40
C GLU A 546 30.12 -2.76 -39.08
N ASP A 547 29.19 -3.72 -38.97
CA ASP A 547 28.49 -4.04 -37.72
C ASP A 547 28.94 -5.39 -37.14
N TYR A 548 28.96 -5.51 -35.78
CA TYR A 548 29.33 -6.73 -35.08
C TYR A 548 28.59 -6.87 -33.74
N VAL A 549 28.51 -8.10 -33.23
CA VAL A 549 27.88 -8.34 -31.90
C VAL A 549 28.80 -7.79 -30.81
N GLU A 550 28.36 -6.78 -30.10
CA GLU A 550 29.12 -6.15 -29.01
C GLU A 550 28.80 -6.79 -27.66
N GLU A 551 27.52 -7.10 -27.43
CA GLU A 551 27.02 -7.67 -26.16
C GLU A 551 26.22 -8.95 -26.42
N LEU A 552 26.47 -9.96 -25.60
CA LEU A 552 25.74 -11.22 -25.58
C LEU A 552 25.67 -11.71 -24.14
N PHE A 553 24.42 -11.99 -23.64
CA PHE A 553 24.24 -12.56 -22.33
C PHE A 553 22.97 -13.42 -22.28
N MET A 554 22.93 -14.31 -21.29
CA MET A 554 21.75 -15.11 -20.98
C MET A 554 20.94 -14.48 -19.85
N THR A 555 19.63 -14.55 -19.97
CA THR A 555 18.69 -14.05 -18.96
C THR A 555 17.35 -14.77 -19.10
N SER A 556 16.43 -14.60 -18.14
CA SER A 556 15.04 -15.05 -18.28
C SER A 556 14.21 -14.03 -19.05
N THR A 557 13.19 -14.51 -19.76
CA THR A 557 12.17 -13.65 -20.42
C THR A 557 11.54 -12.67 -19.44
N HIS A 558 11.40 -13.04 -18.17
CA HIS A 558 10.76 -12.24 -17.11
C HIS A 558 11.72 -11.28 -16.41
N ASN A 559 13.03 -11.38 -16.61
CA ASN A 559 13.99 -10.47 -16.01
C ASN A 559 13.92 -9.07 -16.66
N TYR A 560 14.21 -8.07 -15.88
CA TYR A 560 14.45 -6.73 -16.39
C TYR A 560 15.84 -6.64 -17.01
N ILE A 561 15.95 -5.84 -18.06
CA ILE A 561 17.21 -5.45 -18.67
C ILE A 561 17.32 -3.94 -18.58
N MET A 562 18.37 -3.48 -17.93
CA MET A 562 18.70 -2.06 -17.85
C MET A 562 19.68 -1.70 -18.97
N PHE A 563 19.36 -0.66 -19.72
CA PHE A 563 20.16 -0.13 -20.81
C PHE A 563 20.75 1.21 -20.40
N PHE A 564 22.05 1.26 -20.25
CA PHE A 564 22.76 2.50 -19.93
C PHE A 564 23.33 3.11 -21.22
N THR A 565 23.31 4.44 -21.29
CA THR A 565 23.74 5.16 -22.48
C THR A 565 24.97 5.99 -22.23
N ASN A 566 25.68 6.34 -23.31
CA ASN A 566 26.86 7.21 -23.26
C ASN A 566 26.56 8.60 -22.66
N THR A 567 25.31 9.05 -22.75
CA THR A 567 24.84 10.33 -22.18
C THR A 567 24.48 10.24 -20.69
N GLY A 568 24.69 9.08 -20.04
CA GLY A 568 24.42 8.87 -18.63
C GLY A 568 22.95 8.65 -18.27
N ARG A 569 22.14 8.20 -19.20
CA ARG A 569 20.75 7.82 -18.98
C ARG A 569 20.60 6.31 -18.86
N VAL A 570 19.51 5.87 -18.23
CA VAL A 570 19.14 4.47 -18.09
C VAL A 570 17.70 4.26 -18.54
N TYR A 571 17.48 3.19 -19.29
CA TYR A 571 16.18 2.71 -19.74
C TYR A 571 15.98 1.29 -19.23
N ARG A 572 14.75 0.82 -19.16
CA ARG A 572 14.42 -0.53 -18.69
C ARG A 572 13.34 -1.15 -19.56
N MET A 573 13.50 -2.43 -19.86
CA MET A 573 12.45 -3.27 -20.45
C MET A 573 12.57 -4.70 -19.97
N LYS A 574 11.51 -5.50 -20.15
CA LYS A 574 11.51 -6.93 -19.86
C LYS A 574 12.15 -7.72 -20.99
N GLY A 575 12.74 -8.86 -20.68
CA GLY A 575 13.35 -9.72 -21.68
C GLY A 575 12.40 -10.14 -22.80
N TYR A 576 11.13 -10.43 -22.46
CA TYR A 576 10.10 -10.80 -23.45
C TYR A 576 9.68 -9.63 -24.38
N GLU A 577 9.92 -8.39 -24.02
CA GLU A 577 9.64 -7.23 -24.89
C GLU A 577 10.65 -7.10 -26.05
N ILE A 578 11.80 -7.77 -25.95
CA ILE A 578 12.77 -7.84 -27.05
C ILE A 578 12.28 -8.84 -28.10
N PRO A 579 12.15 -8.42 -29.37
CA PRO A 579 11.65 -9.30 -30.42
C PRO A 579 12.48 -10.56 -30.59
N GLU A 580 11.80 -11.69 -30.71
CA GLU A 580 12.42 -12.97 -31.02
C GLU A 580 12.83 -12.99 -32.50
N ALA A 581 14.02 -13.46 -32.77
CA ALA A 581 14.53 -13.58 -34.12
C ALA A 581 15.46 -14.80 -34.27
N GLY A 582 15.43 -15.38 -35.44
CA GLY A 582 16.27 -16.51 -35.74
C GLY A 582 17.76 -16.16 -35.70
N ARG A 583 18.58 -17.19 -35.64
CA ARG A 583 20.06 -17.08 -35.48
C ARG A 583 20.71 -16.16 -36.52
N THR A 584 20.30 -16.24 -37.79
CA THR A 584 20.87 -15.45 -38.90
C THR A 584 20.22 -14.09 -39.09
N ALA A 585 19.11 -13.79 -38.40
CA ALA A 585 18.42 -12.54 -38.55
C ALA A 585 19.20 -11.38 -37.88
N ARG A 586 19.07 -10.18 -38.43
CA ARG A 586 19.72 -8.96 -37.91
C ARG A 586 19.16 -8.51 -36.54
N GLY A 587 17.89 -8.80 -36.25
CA GLY A 587 17.18 -8.26 -35.10
C GLY A 587 16.54 -6.88 -35.38
N THR A 588 16.11 -6.21 -34.33
CA THR A 588 15.40 -4.93 -34.37
C THR A 588 16.31 -3.80 -33.87
N ALA A 589 16.28 -2.65 -34.50
CA ALA A 589 17.04 -1.50 -34.03
C ALA A 589 16.50 -1.05 -32.65
N ILE A 590 17.40 -0.90 -31.67
CA ILE A 590 17.05 -0.54 -30.29
C ILE A 590 16.27 0.78 -30.19
N ILE A 591 16.49 1.71 -31.12
CA ILE A 591 15.76 2.97 -31.18
C ILE A 591 14.25 2.79 -31.43
N ASN A 592 13.86 1.64 -32.01
CA ASN A 592 12.44 1.30 -32.20
C ASN A 592 11.81 0.71 -30.94
N LEU A 593 12.61 0.30 -29.97
CA LEU A 593 12.16 -0.29 -28.69
C LEU A 593 12.25 0.70 -27.53
N LEU A 594 13.29 1.54 -27.50
CA LEU A 594 13.55 2.54 -26.47
C LEU A 594 13.47 3.96 -27.07
N GLN A 595 12.95 4.90 -26.29
CA GLN A 595 12.88 6.30 -26.67
C GLN A 595 14.23 7.01 -26.45
N LEU A 596 15.26 6.61 -27.23
CA LEU A 596 16.59 7.22 -27.16
C LEU A 596 16.56 8.66 -27.67
N MET A 597 17.39 9.49 -27.05
CA MET A 597 17.64 10.88 -27.55
C MET A 597 18.56 10.85 -28.77
N PRO A 598 18.60 11.92 -29.59
CA PRO A 598 19.57 12.03 -30.68
C PRO A 598 21.01 11.81 -30.17
N ASP A 599 21.81 11.10 -30.95
CA ASP A 599 23.22 10.73 -30.64
C ASP A 599 23.44 9.86 -29.36
N GLU A 600 22.38 9.38 -28.75
CA GLU A 600 22.43 8.47 -27.62
C GLU A 600 22.71 7.04 -28.07
N LYS A 601 23.70 6.39 -27.46
CA LYS A 601 24.13 5.01 -27.77
C LYS A 601 24.15 4.19 -26.49
N ILE A 602 23.74 2.93 -26.57
CA ILE A 602 23.84 2.00 -25.45
C ILE A 602 25.32 1.67 -25.20
N THR A 603 25.77 1.79 -23.96
CA THR A 603 27.13 1.48 -23.52
C THR A 603 27.21 0.28 -22.59
N ALA A 604 26.10 -0.06 -21.92
CA ALA A 604 26.05 -1.26 -21.09
C ALA A 604 24.61 -1.78 -21.02
N MET A 605 24.48 -3.11 -20.94
CA MET A 605 23.23 -3.80 -20.66
C MET A 605 23.40 -4.68 -19.42
N ILE A 606 22.48 -4.57 -18.48
CA ILE A 606 22.54 -5.30 -17.21
C ILE A 606 21.22 -6.01 -16.99
N PRO A 607 21.18 -7.35 -17.01
CA PRO A 607 20.02 -8.11 -16.61
C PRO A 607 19.86 -8.05 -15.09
N ILE A 608 18.60 -7.82 -14.63
CA ILE A 608 18.26 -7.74 -13.21
C ILE A 608 17.07 -8.65 -12.96
N ARG A 609 17.23 -9.57 -12.05
CA ARG A 609 16.15 -10.43 -11.56
C ARG A 609 15.37 -9.69 -10.47
N GLU A 610 16.07 -9.18 -9.49
CA GLU A 610 15.51 -8.49 -8.32
C GLU A 610 16.39 -7.30 -7.93
N TYR A 611 15.79 -6.28 -7.32
CA TYR A 611 16.51 -5.12 -6.78
C TYR A 611 16.94 -5.43 -5.34
N GLU A 612 18.05 -6.15 -5.18
CA GLU A 612 18.54 -6.61 -3.89
C GLU A 612 19.23 -5.49 -3.11
N ASP A 613 18.94 -5.40 -1.81
CA ASP A 613 19.69 -4.54 -0.91
C ASP A 613 21.14 -5.01 -0.77
N GLY A 614 22.08 -4.06 -0.70
CA GLY A 614 23.50 -4.36 -0.63
C GLY A 614 24.19 -4.60 -1.98
N LYS A 615 23.45 -4.52 -3.09
CA LYS A 615 24.01 -4.49 -4.45
C LYS A 615 24.07 -3.06 -4.98
N TYR A 616 25.08 -2.78 -5.76
CA TYR A 616 25.37 -1.46 -6.31
C TYR A 616 25.60 -1.51 -7.81
N LEU A 617 25.28 -0.40 -8.47
CA LEU A 617 25.73 -0.13 -9.83
C LEU A 617 26.99 0.75 -9.76
N PHE A 618 28.09 0.19 -10.21
CA PHE A 618 29.38 0.90 -10.30
C PHE A 618 29.58 1.38 -11.74
N MET A 619 29.79 2.65 -11.91
CA MET A 619 29.86 3.33 -13.20
C MET A 619 31.24 3.98 -13.40
N ALA A 620 31.73 3.94 -14.62
CA ALA A 620 32.96 4.62 -15.00
C ALA A 620 32.73 5.50 -16.23
N THR A 621 33.37 6.67 -16.24
CA THR A 621 33.31 7.61 -17.36
C THR A 621 34.62 7.65 -18.12
N LYS A 622 34.55 8.10 -19.36
CA LYS A 622 35.70 8.27 -20.28
C LYS A 622 36.80 9.17 -19.70
N LYS A 623 36.41 10.20 -18.92
CA LYS A 623 37.36 11.12 -18.24
C LYS A 623 37.81 10.66 -16.86
N GLY A 624 37.58 9.41 -16.52
CA GLY A 624 38.10 8.77 -15.29
C GLY A 624 37.32 9.06 -14.00
N LEU A 625 36.07 9.49 -14.08
CA LEU A 625 35.18 9.57 -12.93
C LEU A 625 34.54 8.21 -12.67
N VAL A 626 34.26 7.94 -11.41
CA VAL A 626 33.55 6.73 -10.98
C VAL A 626 32.45 7.09 -9.99
N LYS A 627 31.42 6.26 -10.00
CA LYS A 627 30.26 6.44 -9.15
C LYS A 627 29.75 5.08 -8.70
N LYS A 628 29.29 5.01 -7.45
CA LYS A 628 28.62 3.85 -6.88
C LYS A 628 27.24 4.28 -6.36
N THR A 629 26.19 3.60 -6.80
CA THR A 629 24.82 3.89 -6.42
C THR A 629 24.07 2.60 -6.09
N PRO A 630 23.27 2.53 -5.01
CA PRO A 630 22.45 1.34 -4.73
C PRO A 630 21.57 0.99 -5.91
N ILE A 631 21.43 -0.29 -6.21
CA ILE A 631 20.60 -0.76 -7.32
C ILE A 631 19.12 -0.42 -7.12
N THR A 632 18.69 -0.34 -5.87
CA THR A 632 17.32 0.03 -5.46
C THR A 632 16.92 1.44 -5.88
N ASP A 633 17.87 2.37 -6.05
CA ASP A 633 17.62 3.72 -6.57
C ASP A 633 17.11 3.71 -8.04
N TYR A 634 17.25 2.61 -8.72
CA TYR A 634 16.82 2.40 -10.12
C TYR A 634 15.55 1.54 -10.24
N ALA A 635 14.87 1.20 -9.14
CA ALA A 635 13.67 0.37 -9.16
C ALA A 635 12.51 0.99 -9.97
N ASN A 636 12.46 2.30 -10.09
CA ASN A 636 11.39 3.05 -10.75
C ASN A 636 11.79 3.67 -12.11
N VAL A 637 12.64 2.98 -12.86
CA VAL A 637 12.99 3.43 -14.21
C VAL A 637 11.78 3.35 -15.15
N ARG A 638 11.49 4.42 -15.88
CA ARG A 638 10.39 4.51 -16.85
C ARG A 638 10.89 4.20 -18.28
N LYS A 639 9.96 3.87 -19.18
CA LYS A 639 10.26 3.68 -20.61
C LYS A 639 10.84 4.94 -21.29
N THR A 640 10.59 6.13 -20.74
CA THR A 640 11.15 7.41 -21.20
C THR A 640 12.59 7.65 -20.73
N GLY A 641 13.15 6.74 -19.96
CA GLY A 641 14.48 6.84 -19.38
C GLY A 641 14.59 7.80 -18.18
N LEU A 642 15.61 7.57 -17.38
CA LEU A 642 15.98 8.40 -16.23
C LEU A 642 17.47 8.74 -16.30
N ALA A 643 17.88 9.85 -15.67
CA ALA A 643 19.31 10.13 -15.47
C ALA A 643 19.92 9.09 -14.52
N ALA A 644 20.95 8.39 -14.96
CA ALA A 644 21.70 7.41 -14.16
C ALA A 644 22.91 8.06 -13.48
N ILE A 645 23.52 9.02 -14.14
CA ILE A 645 24.65 9.81 -13.67
C ILE A 645 24.60 11.18 -14.34
N THR A 646 25.00 12.22 -13.63
CA THR A 646 25.21 13.53 -14.24
C THR A 646 26.65 13.60 -14.77
N LEU A 647 26.80 13.69 -16.08
CA LEU A 647 28.10 13.81 -16.75
C LEU A 647 28.58 15.26 -16.81
N ARG A 648 29.89 15.44 -16.84
CA ARG A 648 30.51 16.73 -17.18
C ARG A 648 30.43 16.99 -18.68
N GLU A 649 30.62 18.23 -19.07
CA GLU A 649 30.74 18.60 -20.47
C GLU A 649 31.87 17.78 -21.15
N ASP A 650 31.59 17.24 -22.32
CA ASP A 650 32.49 16.37 -23.09
C ASP A 650 32.91 15.05 -22.39
N ASP A 651 32.18 14.56 -21.40
CA ASP A 651 32.39 13.24 -20.82
C ASP A 651 31.31 12.26 -21.25
N GLU A 652 31.62 10.98 -21.25
CA GLU A 652 30.72 9.90 -21.61
C GLU A 652 30.77 8.79 -20.59
N LEU A 653 29.62 8.16 -20.32
CA LEU A 653 29.57 6.92 -19.54
C LEU A 653 30.05 5.79 -20.44
N ILE A 654 31.06 5.03 -19.99
CA ILE A 654 31.66 3.96 -20.81
C ILE A 654 31.29 2.56 -20.35
N GLU A 655 31.14 2.36 -19.06
CA GLU A 655 30.86 1.02 -18.52
C GLU A 655 30.09 1.10 -17.19
N VAL A 656 29.22 0.11 -16.97
CA VAL A 656 28.45 -0.09 -15.73
C VAL A 656 28.52 -1.55 -15.33
N LYS A 657 28.72 -1.83 -14.04
CA LYS A 657 28.77 -3.20 -13.50
C LYS A 657 28.00 -3.28 -12.18
N ILE A 658 27.45 -4.46 -11.90
CA ILE A 658 26.87 -4.76 -10.58
C ILE A 658 28.00 -5.16 -9.64
N THR A 659 27.97 -4.60 -8.43
CA THR A 659 28.96 -4.86 -7.37
C THR A 659 28.27 -5.05 -6.02
N ASP A 660 29.01 -5.56 -5.03
CA ASP A 660 28.51 -5.91 -3.68
C ASP A 660 29.30 -5.22 -2.54
N ASN A 661 30.05 -4.16 -2.88
CA ASN A 661 30.93 -3.43 -1.97
C ASN A 661 32.20 -4.19 -1.54
N GLU A 662 32.51 -5.33 -2.16
CA GLU A 662 33.69 -6.15 -1.83
C GLU A 662 34.69 -6.30 -2.99
N LYS A 663 34.41 -5.68 -4.12
CA LYS A 663 35.19 -5.84 -5.35
C LYS A 663 36.36 -4.83 -5.41
N ASP A 664 37.42 -5.24 -6.08
CA ASP A 664 38.42 -4.29 -6.56
C ASP A 664 38.09 -3.88 -7.98
N ILE A 665 38.20 -2.60 -8.25
CA ILE A 665 37.92 -1.96 -9.52
C ILE A 665 39.23 -1.76 -10.28
N ILE A 666 39.28 -2.20 -11.53
CA ILE A 666 40.41 -2.06 -12.41
C ILE A 666 40.01 -1.18 -13.59
N MET A 667 40.65 -0.04 -13.76
CA MET A 667 40.43 0.89 -14.87
C MET A 667 41.67 0.93 -15.77
N VAL A 668 41.48 0.86 -17.06
CA VAL A 668 42.57 0.89 -18.05
C VAL A 668 42.35 2.01 -19.02
N THR A 669 43.47 2.68 -19.39
CA THR A 669 43.43 3.83 -20.32
C THR A 669 43.94 3.48 -21.72
N LYS A 670 43.61 4.30 -22.67
CA LYS A 670 44.06 4.25 -24.06
C LYS A 670 45.58 4.27 -24.20
N TYR A 671 46.26 4.98 -23.35
CA TYR A 671 47.75 5.09 -23.37
C TYR A 671 48.42 4.07 -22.47
N GLY A 672 47.70 3.03 -22.02
CA GLY A 672 48.28 1.88 -21.35
C GLY A 672 48.63 2.11 -19.89
N GLN A 673 47.89 2.97 -19.21
CA GLN A 673 47.88 3.10 -17.76
C GLN A 673 46.74 2.27 -17.15
N CYS A 674 46.97 1.76 -15.94
CA CYS A 674 45.97 0.98 -15.20
C CYS A 674 46.00 1.34 -13.73
N ILE A 675 44.84 1.46 -13.10
CA ILE A 675 44.70 1.62 -11.67
C ILE A 675 43.78 0.51 -11.14
N ARG A 676 44.20 -0.07 -9.99
CA ARG A 676 43.38 -1.00 -9.20
C ARG A 676 43.13 -0.38 -7.84
N PHE A 677 41.90 -0.23 -7.41
CA PHE A 677 41.51 0.30 -6.11
C PHE A 677 40.31 -0.45 -5.56
N LYS A 678 40.11 -0.34 -4.23
CA LYS A 678 38.94 -0.98 -3.58
C LYS A 678 37.67 -0.22 -3.86
N GLU A 679 36.61 -0.94 -4.12
CA GLU A 679 35.25 -0.40 -4.28
C GLU A 679 34.83 0.46 -3.07
N GLN A 680 35.24 0.05 -1.86
CA GLN A 680 34.96 0.74 -0.60
C GLN A 680 35.53 2.16 -0.54
N ASP A 681 36.55 2.48 -1.34
CA ASP A 681 37.11 3.83 -1.45
C ASP A 681 36.17 4.80 -2.15
N VAL A 682 35.12 4.29 -2.78
CA VAL A 682 34.04 5.07 -3.41
C VAL A 682 32.81 5.01 -2.54
N ARG A 683 32.44 6.12 -1.93
CA ARG A 683 31.20 6.20 -1.15
C ARG A 683 29.97 6.04 -2.06
N SER A 684 28.94 5.40 -1.54
CA SER A 684 27.64 5.32 -2.21
C SER A 684 27.01 6.72 -2.30
N THR A 685 26.48 7.04 -3.46
CA THR A 685 25.83 8.33 -3.75
C THR A 685 24.53 8.12 -4.51
N GLY A 686 23.62 9.07 -4.43
CA GLY A 686 22.34 9.01 -5.11
C GLY A 686 22.46 9.06 -6.64
N ARG A 687 21.41 8.70 -7.31
CA ARG A 687 21.32 8.51 -8.77
C ARG A 687 21.80 9.68 -9.61
N THR A 688 21.52 10.93 -9.22
CA THR A 688 21.85 12.14 -10.00
C THR A 688 23.24 12.73 -9.73
N SER A 689 24.08 12.10 -8.90
CA SER A 689 25.41 12.59 -8.61
C SER A 689 26.39 12.40 -9.79
N MET A 690 27.44 13.23 -9.86
CA MET A 690 28.48 13.17 -10.91
C MET A 690 29.54 12.09 -10.65
N GLY A 691 29.65 11.61 -9.42
CA GLY A 691 30.73 10.72 -9.01
C GLY A 691 31.98 11.43 -8.54
N VAL A 692 33.03 10.65 -8.36
CA VAL A 692 34.32 11.08 -7.84
C VAL A 692 35.43 10.64 -8.76
N ARG A 693 36.62 11.25 -8.63
CA ARG A 693 37.77 10.86 -9.46
C ARG A 693 38.22 9.43 -9.14
N GLY A 694 38.13 8.56 -10.14
CA GLY A 694 38.61 7.19 -10.08
C GLY A 694 40.09 7.10 -10.46
N MET A 695 40.48 7.80 -11.52
CA MET A 695 41.83 7.86 -12.04
C MET A 695 42.22 9.29 -12.47
N ASN A 696 43.47 9.66 -12.30
CA ASN A 696 44.01 10.93 -12.77
C ASN A 696 44.69 10.70 -14.12
N LEU A 697 44.00 11.14 -15.18
CA LEU A 697 44.42 10.93 -16.58
C LEU A 697 45.51 11.94 -16.96
N SER A 698 46.43 11.50 -17.85
CA SER A 698 47.36 12.37 -18.55
C SER A 698 46.57 13.16 -19.64
N ASP A 699 47.22 14.21 -20.18
CA ASP A 699 46.61 14.98 -21.28
C ASP A 699 46.26 14.10 -22.47
N ARG A 700 45.01 14.25 -22.99
CA ARG A 700 44.42 13.45 -24.07
C ARG A 700 44.30 11.95 -23.84
N ASP A 701 44.52 11.46 -22.62
CA ASP A 701 44.24 10.05 -22.29
C ASP A 701 42.76 9.85 -21.91
N GLU A 702 42.27 8.66 -22.14
CA GLU A 702 40.88 8.29 -21.94
C GLU A 702 40.81 6.91 -21.27
N VAL A 703 39.85 6.70 -20.38
CA VAL A 703 39.53 5.36 -19.86
C VAL A 703 38.79 4.59 -20.95
N ILE A 704 39.27 3.40 -21.27
CA ILE A 704 38.68 2.53 -22.30
C ILE A 704 37.87 1.38 -21.74
N GLY A 705 38.05 1.03 -20.48
CA GLY A 705 37.33 -0.08 -19.87
C GLY A 705 37.53 -0.14 -18.36
N MET A 706 36.57 -0.79 -17.71
CA MET A 706 36.57 -1.07 -16.29
C MET A 706 36.26 -2.55 -16.09
N GLN A 707 37.07 -3.23 -15.28
CA GLN A 707 36.90 -4.64 -14.93
C GLN A 707 36.86 -4.81 -13.41
N LEU A 708 36.25 -5.91 -12.96
CA LEU A 708 36.29 -6.33 -11.56
C LEU A 708 37.31 -7.44 -11.40
N HIS A 709 38.08 -7.43 -10.31
CA HIS A 709 39.12 -8.45 -10.06
C HIS A 709 38.55 -9.89 -10.01
N THR A 710 37.29 -10.05 -9.66
CA THR A 710 36.60 -11.35 -9.57
C THR A 710 36.16 -11.91 -10.92
N GLN A 711 36.27 -11.16 -12.02
CA GLN A 711 35.80 -11.57 -13.34
C GLN A 711 36.80 -12.46 -14.11
N GLY A 712 37.98 -12.68 -13.58
CA GLY A 712 39.01 -13.54 -14.14
C GLY A 712 40.37 -13.40 -13.43
N ASP A 713 41.25 -14.36 -13.65
CA ASP A 713 42.60 -14.36 -13.04
C ASP A 713 43.59 -13.49 -13.82
N TYR A 714 43.30 -13.20 -15.05
CA TYR A 714 44.16 -12.46 -15.98
C TYR A 714 43.44 -11.23 -16.56
N LEU A 715 44.20 -10.17 -16.74
CA LEU A 715 43.77 -9.00 -17.49
C LEU A 715 44.27 -9.11 -18.93
N LEU A 716 43.36 -9.36 -19.85
CA LEU A 716 43.64 -9.36 -21.28
C LEU A 716 43.58 -7.93 -21.79
N ILE A 717 44.68 -7.48 -22.41
CA ILE A 717 44.76 -6.14 -23.01
C ILE A 717 45.10 -6.30 -24.50
N ALA A 718 44.31 -5.68 -25.35
CA ALA A 718 44.52 -5.70 -26.79
C ALA A 718 44.69 -4.26 -27.35
N SER A 719 45.53 -4.16 -28.39
CA SER A 719 45.81 -2.89 -29.06
C SER A 719 45.20 -2.79 -30.45
N GLU A 720 45.11 -1.57 -30.96
CA GLU A 720 44.48 -1.26 -32.24
C GLU A 720 45.14 -1.92 -33.47
N LYS A 721 46.44 -2.29 -33.35
CA LYS A 721 47.18 -2.99 -34.44
C LYS A 721 47.25 -4.50 -34.23
N GLY A 722 46.37 -5.07 -33.44
CA GLY A 722 46.21 -6.53 -33.30
C GLY A 722 47.21 -7.21 -32.39
N MET A 723 47.92 -6.48 -31.53
CA MET A 723 48.82 -7.03 -30.54
C MET A 723 48.08 -7.14 -29.19
N GLY A 724 48.37 -8.13 -28.37
CA GLY A 724 47.76 -8.28 -27.06
C GLY A 724 48.49 -9.26 -26.16
N LYS A 725 48.08 -9.30 -24.89
CA LYS A 725 48.66 -10.15 -23.87
C LYS A 725 47.68 -10.41 -22.74
N ARG A 726 47.96 -11.47 -21.98
CA ARG A 726 47.35 -11.67 -20.66
C ARG A 726 48.40 -11.28 -19.59
N THR A 727 47.98 -10.61 -18.54
CA THR A 727 48.80 -10.31 -17.37
C THR A 727 48.02 -10.72 -16.12
N ALA A 728 48.66 -11.45 -15.21
CA ALA A 728 48.00 -11.85 -13.97
C ALA A 728 47.48 -10.61 -13.19
N ILE A 729 46.28 -10.67 -12.70
CA ILE A 729 45.63 -9.55 -11.98
C ILE A 729 46.43 -9.20 -10.71
N GLU A 730 47.12 -10.17 -10.12
CA GLU A 730 47.98 -9.97 -8.92
C GLU A 730 49.17 -9.04 -9.18
N GLU A 731 49.63 -8.90 -10.44
CA GLU A 731 50.70 -7.95 -10.78
C GLU A 731 50.25 -6.48 -10.65
N PHE A 732 48.95 -6.24 -10.56
CA PHE A 732 48.40 -4.90 -10.38
C PHE A 732 48.12 -4.69 -8.88
N THR A 733 49.04 -4.01 -8.20
CA THR A 733 48.86 -3.71 -6.78
C THR A 733 47.69 -2.76 -6.53
N CYS A 734 46.90 -3.04 -5.48
CA CYS A 734 45.83 -2.19 -5.08
C CYS A 734 46.36 -0.85 -4.58
N GLN A 735 45.85 0.26 -5.09
CA GLN A 735 46.28 1.65 -4.82
C GLN A 735 45.08 2.47 -4.31
N ASN A 736 45.40 3.64 -3.80
CA ASN A 736 44.33 4.59 -3.47
C ASN A 736 43.71 5.14 -4.75
N ARG A 737 42.39 5.31 -4.71
CA ARG A 737 41.61 5.89 -5.80
C ARG A 737 42.12 7.30 -6.17
N GLY A 738 42.02 7.64 -7.45
CA GLY A 738 42.38 8.99 -7.93
C GLY A 738 43.86 9.20 -8.24
N GLY A 739 44.66 8.16 -8.19
CA GLY A 739 46.05 8.17 -8.61
C GLY A 739 46.25 8.12 -10.14
N LYS A 740 47.49 8.26 -10.60
CA LYS A 740 47.84 8.09 -12.03
C LYS A 740 47.87 6.63 -12.48
N GLY A 741 47.86 5.68 -11.53
CA GLY A 741 48.02 4.27 -11.81
C GLY A 741 49.42 3.85 -12.17
N VAL A 742 49.53 2.64 -12.72
CA VAL A 742 50.77 2.03 -13.17
C VAL A 742 50.67 1.68 -14.65
N LYS A 743 51.85 1.57 -15.30
CA LYS A 743 51.86 1.15 -16.70
C LYS A 743 51.42 -0.30 -16.84
N CYS A 744 50.43 -0.58 -17.66
CA CYS A 744 49.89 -1.91 -17.92
C CYS A 744 50.20 -2.43 -19.33
N TYR A 745 50.59 -1.55 -20.23
CA TYR A 745 50.87 -1.91 -21.62
C TYR A 745 51.95 -0.98 -22.21
N LYS A 746 52.87 -1.52 -22.93
CA LYS A 746 53.92 -0.75 -23.64
C LYS A 746 53.42 -0.39 -25.02
N ILE A 747 53.06 0.86 -25.21
CA ILE A 747 52.66 1.38 -26.53
C ILE A 747 53.89 1.66 -27.37
N THR A 748 53.83 1.19 -28.61
CA THR A 748 54.84 1.36 -29.65
C THR A 748 54.16 1.67 -30.99
N GLU A 749 54.94 2.08 -32.00
CA GLU A 749 54.40 2.23 -33.36
C GLU A 749 53.83 0.93 -33.94
N LYS A 750 54.31 -0.24 -33.46
CA LYS A 750 53.84 -1.57 -33.91
C LYS A 750 52.53 -1.98 -33.20
N THR A 751 52.24 -1.50 -32.04
CA THR A 751 51.03 -1.85 -31.28
C THR A 751 49.91 -0.89 -31.50
N GLY A 752 50.18 0.39 -31.66
CA GLY A 752 49.18 1.44 -31.55
C GLY A 752 48.64 1.54 -30.11
N ASN A 753 47.53 2.26 -29.90
CA ASN A 753 46.91 2.47 -28.59
C ASN A 753 46.19 1.23 -28.13
N VAL A 754 45.91 1.16 -26.84
CA VAL A 754 45.04 0.11 -26.26
C VAL A 754 43.60 0.37 -26.69
N ILE A 755 42.93 -0.68 -27.17
CA ILE A 755 41.55 -0.58 -27.68
C ILE A 755 40.56 -1.34 -26.79
N GLY A 756 41.00 -2.31 -26.03
CA GLY A 756 40.10 -3.09 -25.19
C GLY A 756 40.82 -3.81 -24.06
N VAL A 757 40.06 -4.02 -23.00
CA VAL A 757 40.49 -4.76 -21.79
C VAL A 757 39.38 -5.70 -21.35
N LYS A 758 39.72 -6.94 -21.00
CA LYS A 758 38.78 -7.91 -20.42
C LYS A 758 39.47 -8.70 -19.32
N ALA A 759 38.77 -8.96 -18.22
CA ALA A 759 39.20 -9.92 -17.20
C ALA A 759 38.81 -11.34 -17.68
N VAL A 760 39.78 -12.24 -17.78
CA VAL A 760 39.60 -13.58 -18.39
C VAL A 760 40.27 -14.66 -17.57
N ASN A 761 39.77 -15.90 -17.71
CA ASN A 761 40.40 -17.15 -17.26
C ASN A 761 40.95 -17.92 -18.45
N GLU A 762 41.70 -18.96 -18.22
CA GLU A 762 42.31 -19.79 -19.30
C GLU A 762 41.28 -20.51 -20.16
N ASP A 763 40.18 -20.91 -19.56
CA ASP A 763 39.06 -21.59 -20.20
C ASP A 763 38.12 -20.68 -20.99
N ASN A 764 38.33 -19.36 -20.89
CA ASN A 764 37.51 -18.42 -21.63
C ASN A 764 37.93 -18.30 -23.09
N GLU A 765 36.95 -17.96 -23.92
CA GLU A 765 37.17 -17.60 -25.31
C GLU A 765 36.90 -16.11 -25.51
N ILE A 766 37.63 -15.51 -26.40
CA ILE A 766 37.43 -14.13 -26.83
C ILE A 766 37.16 -14.03 -28.33
N MET A 767 36.45 -13.01 -28.70
CA MET A 767 36.30 -12.56 -30.07
C MET A 767 37.06 -11.24 -30.23
N ILE A 768 37.91 -11.20 -31.28
CA ILE A 768 38.56 -9.97 -31.73
C ILE A 768 37.92 -9.57 -33.05
N ILE A 769 37.52 -8.34 -33.12
CA ILE A 769 36.75 -7.80 -34.21
C ILE A 769 37.51 -6.63 -34.81
N ASN A 770 37.73 -6.65 -36.12
CA ASN A 770 38.40 -5.58 -36.83
C ASN A 770 37.38 -4.54 -37.37
N THR A 771 37.90 -3.43 -37.90
CA THR A 771 37.08 -2.33 -38.47
C THR A 771 36.33 -2.72 -39.76
N GLU A 772 36.67 -3.83 -40.37
CA GLU A 772 36.00 -4.38 -41.55
C GLU A 772 34.94 -5.47 -41.22
N GLY A 773 34.68 -5.66 -39.90
CA GLY A 773 33.69 -6.63 -39.43
C GLY A 773 34.18 -8.08 -39.42
N ILE A 774 35.47 -8.35 -39.65
CA ILE A 774 36.05 -9.70 -39.57
C ILE A 774 36.21 -10.05 -38.09
N VAL A 775 35.66 -11.21 -37.70
CA VAL A 775 35.67 -11.72 -36.34
C VAL A 775 36.60 -12.95 -36.26
N ILE A 776 37.54 -12.90 -35.35
CA ILE A 776 38.36 -14.06 -34.99
C ILE A 776 37.99 -14.46 -33.57
N ARG A 777 37.68 -15.78 -33.41
CA ARG A 777 37.45 -16.40 -32.10
C ARG A 777 38.69 -17.17 -31.70
N MET A 778 39.18 -17.00 -30.47
CA MET A 778 40.32 -17.68 -29.94
C MET A 778 40.19 -18.01 -28.47
N GLU A 779 40.80 -19.10 -28.04
CA GLU A 779 40.90 -19.52 -26.64
C GLU A 779 41.90 -18.60 -25.92
N CYS A 780 41.58 -18.15 -24.72
CA CYS A 780 42.47 -17.33 -23.90
C CYS A 780 43.74 -18.08 -23.51
N ALA A 781 43.67 -19.40 -23.34
CA ALA A 781 44.83 -20.26 -23.06
C ALA A 781 45.96 -20.09 -24.11
N GLY A 782 45.61 -19.81 -25.37
CA GLY A 782 46.57 -19.58 -26.47
C GLY A 782 47.27 -18.23 -26.45
N ILE A 783 46.87 -17.29 -25.55
CA ILE A 783 47.45 -15.94 -25.47
C ILE A 783 48.53 -15.95 -24.42
N SER A 784 49.72 -15.46 -24.76
CA SER A 784 50.87 -15.43 -23.86
C SER A 784 50.64 -14.63 -22.61
N ILE A 785 51.01 -15.18 -21.45
CA ILE A 785 51.07 -14.47 -20.17
C ILE A 785 52.39 -13.68 -20.15
N LEU A 786 52.26 -12.39 -20.05
CA LEU A 786 53.40 -11.48 -20.06
C LEU A 786 53.30 -10.46 -18.91
N GLY A 787 54.43 -10.02 -18.48
CA GLY A 787 54.50 -9.00 -17.41
C GLY A 787 53.84 -7.68 -17.79
N ARG A 788 53.54 -6.90 -16.79
CA ARG A 788 52.74 -5.68 -16.88
C ARG A 788 53.24 -4.68 -17.94
N VAL A 789 54.54 -4.50 -18.14
CA VAL A 789 55.11 -3.50 -19.05
C VAL A 789 55.43 -4.05 -20.44
N ALA A 790 54.95 -5.23 -20.80
CA ALA A 790 55.18 -5.80 -22.11
C ALA A 790 54.20 -5.26 -23.18
N SER A 791 54.63 -5.28 -24.45
CA SER A 791 53.81 -4.83 -25.62
C SER A 791 52.92 -5.92 -26.22
N GLY A 792 52.96 -7.13 -25.68
CA GLY A 792 52.13 -8.26 -26.15
C GLY A 792 52.67 -8.98 -27.37
N VAL A 793 51.92 -10.00 -27.77
CA VAL A 793 52.14 -10.83 -28.97
C VAL A 793 51.06 -10.52 -30.01
N LYS A 794 51.29 -10.96 -31.23
CA LYS A 794 50.34 -10.77 -32.31
C LYS A 794 49.14 -11.72 -32.12
N LEU A 795 47.94 -11.16 -32.01
CA LEU A 795 46.67 -11.88 -31.85
C LEU A 795 45.96 -12.09 -33.19
N ILE A 796 46.01 -11.07 -34.08
CA ILE A 796 45.35 -11.07 -35.36
C ILE A 796 46.28 -10.50 -36.44
N ASN A 797 46.24 -11.04 -37.66
CA ASN A 797 46.84 -10.41 -38.81
C ASN A 797 45.85 -9.40 -39.40
N LEU A 798 46.29 -8.17 -39.50
CA LEU A 798 45.51 -7.06 -40.04
C LEU A 798 46.17 -6.56 -41.34
N ASP A 799 45.37 -6.17 -42.32
CA ASP A 799 45.85 -5.49 -43.51
C ASP A 799 46.27 -4.05 -43.18
N SER A 800 46.98 -3.39 -44.06
CA SER A 800 47.69 -2.12 -43.81
C SER A 800 46.82 -0.98 -43.34
N ASN A 801 45.53 -1.00 -43.63
CA ASN A 801 44.55 0.04 -43.26
C ASN A 801 43.53 -0.41 -42.21
N THR A 802 43.59 -1.65 -41.77
CA THR A 802 42.61 -2.24 -40.84
C THR A 802 43.10 -2.18 -39.38
N LYS A 803 42.21 -1.89 -38.45
CA LYS A 803 42.50 -1.85 -37.04
C LYS A 803 41.57 -2.80 -36.28
N VAL A 804 41.95 -3.19 -35.07
CA VAL A 804 41.02 -3.85 -34.14
C VAL A 804 40.00 -2.80 -33.69
N ALA A 805 38.73 -3.11 -33.86
CA ALA A 805 37.63 -2.27 -33.41
C ALA A 805 37.23 -2.53 -31.97
N SER A 806 37.12 -3.82 -31.57
CA SER A 806 36.79 -4.22 -30.22
C SER A 806 37.20 -5.65 -29.89
N ILE A 807 37.18 -5.99 -28.62
CA ILE A 807 37.28 -7.34 -28.09
C ILE A 807 36.07 -7.69 -27.24
N ALA A 808 35.53 -8.88 -27.38
CA ALA A 808 34.42 -9.37 -26.61
C ALA A 808 34.78 -10.72 -25.95
N LYS A 809 34.34 -10.93 -24.70
CA LYS A 809 34.49 -12.22 -24.02
C LYS A 809 33.26 -13.08 -24.35
N VAL A 810 33.53 -14.29 -24.89
CA VAL A 810 32.45 -15.26 -25.16
C VAL A 810 32.07 -15.93 -23.84
N ARG A 811 30.83 -15.83 -23.46
CA ARG A 811 30.29 -16.51 -22.29
C ARG A 811 29.61 -17.80 -22.77
N GLU A 812 30.17 -18.95 -22.48
CA GLU A 812 29.59 -20.26 -22.85
C GLU A 812 28.80 -20.97 -21.77
N THR A 813 28.84 -20.54 -20.54
CA THR A 813 27.99 -21.11 -19.48
C THR A 813 27.65 -20.09 -18.41
N VAL A 814 26.41 -20.08 -17.99
CA VAL A 814 25.98 -19.48 -16.75
C VAL A 814 26.52 -20.33 -15.61
N ALA A 815 27.50 -19.82 -14.89
CA ALA A 815 27.72 -20.31 -13.55
C ALA A 815 26.56 -19.77 -12.70
N GLU A 816 25.78 -20.67 -12.14
CA GLU A 816 24.87 -20.36 -11.05
C GLU A 816 25.70 -19.75 -9.91
N GLU A 817 25.51 -18.48 -9.62
CA GLU A 817 25.85 -17.85 -8.35
C GLU A 817 24.64 -17.06 -7.86
#